data_6e4cd0081432627218e63de577931447
#
_entry.id   6e4cd0081432627218e63de577931447
#
_cell.length_a   1.000
_cell.length_b   1.000
_cell.length_c   1.000
_cell.angle_alpha   90.00
_cell.angle_beta   90.00
_cell.angle_gamma   90.00
#
_symmetry.space_group_name_H-M   'P 1'
#
loop_
_entity.id
_entity.type
_entity.pdbx_description
1 polymer ?
#
loop_
_entity_poly.entity_id
_entity_poly.type
_entity_poly.pdbx_seq_one_letter_code
_entity_poly.pdbx_strand_id
1 'polypeptide(L)'
;MKRKSTGRLCQVMCSRLTLVTMILLGYLLVQPTPLYGQVTAKAVRQAIDNGTAYLKRQQNDNGSWGEYPEHPGGVTSLCTLALLNSGLPPSDETISKSLDYIRSIDRSNKSTYAASLMTMALCNATPERDIAIIRENVRWLENAQITEGPATGGWAYRSRLSKRADNSNTQFALLALHEAAMVGVETSQDVWRRAQTYWLNQQHSSGGFGYVAGNLPSGSMTCAGISSLIIVEENLGETLPVVNGRLQCCSPQDDSIALRRAIEFWGTRFAARFNPTGPNDVGKHYLFYYLYGVERAGRLSGRRFFGDHDWYREGVDYLLQRQQPVSGAWVGASQIAEAQGEIATSFALLFLSKGRWPVVAAKYEYGTDRQWDQNPKGLHQLVRTTEKRWDQKLTWQTVNSRLASVNDLLQSPVLVLSGTDSLNLSKKQKEVLQDYVTQGGFLFAWANQSEDCEGAGFDEDFRKLMAELFPDSPLTALDANHPIWFADRAVKPSPDRPLLGIQACCRTSIVYCPANLACAWQAAHPVFQRELPAALKNEVSESVQLGVNVLAYATGRNLQEKLDRPQIAEASLSDERPRTRLELPKLIHEGGADEASRAWGNLLQATSRWLEQPISQKKQLIAPDDPRLGNFPIVFLHGRSSFKFSSEERQALADYLSDEVQGFVIADAICGNREFATSLRKEFADLIPGSRWERIPDNHPLMSDRYRGFDLSKVSLRRPERSSDDVATFRETQTSPVLEGLWIDGRLAVVFSPYDLSCALENGNSLECVGYSAVDAQRIGINILLYALQM
;
A
#
# COMPACT_ATOMS: atom_id res chain seq x y z
N MET A 1 -30.70 35.44 74.96
CA MET A 1 -29.50 35.79 74.15
C MET A 1 -28.56 34.54 74.02
N LYS A 2 -28.07 34.24 72.90
CA LYS A 2 -27.17 33.11 72.48
C LYS A 2 -27.92 31.97 71.84
N ARG A 3 -28.14 32.12 70.49
CA ARG A 3 -28.29 31.06 69.47
C ARG A 3 -28.25 31.70 68.09
N LYS A 4 -27.07 32.05 67.61
CA LYS A 4 -26.83 32.39 66.14
C LYS A 4 -25.31 32.44 65.85
N SER A 5 -24.59 31.32 65.91
CA SER A 5 -23.21 31.27 65.33
C SER A 5 -22.74 29.90 64.80
N THR A 6 -23.55 28.86 64.97
CA THR A 6 -23.16 27.51 64.55
C THR A 6 -23.58 27.14 63.12
N GLY A 7 -24.47 27.94 62.44
CA GLY A 7 -24.96 27.65 61.09
C GLY A 7 -24.02 28.06 59.92
N ARG A 8 -23.15 29.04 60.13
CA ARG A 8 -22.26 29.53 59.06
C ARG A 8 -20.96 28.72 58.83
N LEU A 9 -20.49 28.12 59.96
CA LEU A 9 -19.26 27.26 59.79
C LEU A 9 -19.56 25.94 59.09
N CYS A 10 -20.74 25.37 59.27
CA CYS A 10 -21.12 24.12 58.60
C CYS A 10 -21.36 24.27 57.10
N GLN A 11 -21.91 25.40 56.63
CA GLN A 11 -22.12 25.67 55.20
C GLN A 11 -20.83 25.95 54.45
N VAL A 12 -19.84 26.59 55.08
CA VAL A 12 -18.53 26.84 54.42
C VAL A 12 -17.66 25.57 54.36
N MET A 13 -17.77 24.67 55.34
CA MET A 13 -17.07 23.37 55.27
C MET A 13 -17.72 22.41 54.29
N CYS A 14 -19.04 22.35 54.15
CA CYS A 14 -19.71 21.52 53.15
C CYS A 14 -19.44 22.02 51.72
N SER A 15 -19.39 23.33 51.47
CA SER A 15 -19.10 23.85 50.13
C SER A 15 -17.63 23.65 49.71
N ARG A 16 -16.69 23.65 50.62
CA ARG A 16 -15.29 23.32 50.33
C ARG A 16 -15.06 21.82 50.12
N LEU A 17 -15.76 20.95 50.83
CA LEU A 17 -15.67 19.50 50.62
C LEU A 17 -16.30 19.09 49.28
N THR A 18 -17.42 19.69 48.85
CA THR A 18 -18.04 19.44 47.55
C THR A 18 -17.19 19.99 46.41
N LEU A 19 -16.49 21.11 46.57
CA LEU A 19 -15.59 21.66 45.55
C LEU A 19 -14.32 20.78 45.39
N VAL A 20 -13.75 20.28 46.48
CA VAL A 20 -12.59 19.39 46.47
C VAL A 20 -12.95 18.00 45.89
N THR A 21 -14.14 17.48 46.22
CA THR A 21 -14.63 16.23 45.59
C THR A 21 -14.95 16.40 44.11
N MET A 22 -15.52 17.54 43.66
CA MET A 22 -15.70 17.80 42.22
C MET A 22 -14.37 17.99 41.47
N ILE A 23 -13.37 18.61 42.11
CA ILE A 23 -12.02 18.74 41.50
C ILE A 23 -11.31 17.37 41.45
N LEU A 24 -11.44 16.54 42.50
CA LEU A 24 -10.90 15.19 42.52
C LEU A 24 -11.64 14.23 41.54
N LEU A 25 -12.99 14.38 41.42
CA LEU A 25 -13.72 13.65 40.35
C LEU A 25 -13.39 14.18 38.96
N GLY A 26 -13.13 15.46 38.75
CA GLY A 26 -12.66 16.05 37.52
C GLY A 26 -11.24 15.54 37.13
N TYR A 27 -10.37 15.36 38.11
CA TYR A 27 -9.03 14.74 37.86
C TYR A 27 -9.08 13.22 37.59
N LEU A 28 -10.11 12.52 38.06
CA LEU A 28 -10.32 11.10 37.77
C LEU A 28 -11.00 10.85 36.42
N LEU A 29 -11.59 11.85 35.78
CA LEU A 29 -12.22 11.75 34.45
C LEU A 29 -11.35 12.26 33.32
N VAL A 30 -10.24 12.95 33.59
CA VAL A 30 -9.18 13.23 32.61
C VAL A 30 -8.11 12.18 32.80
N GLN A 31 -8.43 10.94 32.50
CA GLN A 31 -7.40 10.00 32.10
C GLN A 31 -6.76 10.59 30.82
N PRO A 32 -5.44 10.86 30.79
CA PRO A 32 -4.80 11.18 29.52
C PRO A 32 -5.10 9.97 28.64
N THR A 33 -5.87 10.17 27.59
CA THR A 33 -5.89 9.21 26.48
C THR A 33 -4.42 8.94 26.20
N PRO A 34 -3.95 7.69 26.29
CA PRO A 34 -2.56 7.42 25.94
C PRO A 34 -2.37 8.03 24.56
N LEU A 35 -1.40 8.95 24.42
CA LEU A 35 -0.91 9.38 23.12
C LEU A 35 -0.35 8.09 22.51
N TYR A 36 -1.18 7.37 21.78
CA TYR A 36 -0.73 6.27 20.96
C TYR A 36 0.28 6.88 19.99
N GLY A 37 1.55 6.57 20.18
CA GLY A 37 2.58 6.97 19.23
C GLY A 37 2.11 6.52 17.86
N GLN A 38 2.04 7.44 16.90
CA GLN A 38 1.61 7.10 15.56
C GLN A 38 2.45 5.92 15.05
N VAL A 39 1.80 4.83 14.66
CA VAL A 39 2.46 3.69 14.00
C VAL A 39 3.12 4.23 12.74
N THR A 40 4.43 4.35 12.76
CA THR A 40 5.24 4.88 11.66
C THR A 40 6.10 3.79 11.05
N ALA A 41 6.37 3.86 9.76
CA ALA A 41 7.29 2.96 9.09
C ALA A 41 8.68 2.96 9.76
N LYS A 42 9.15 4.11 10.24
CA LYS A 42 10.42 4.21 10.98
C LYS A 42 10.41 3.38 12.26
N ALA A 43 9.33 3.46 13.06
CA ALA A 43 9.22 2.68 14.29
C ALA A 43 9.15 1.18 14.00
N VAL A 44 8.46 0.77 12.94
CA VAL A 44 8.39 -0.64 12.51
C VAL A 44 9.75 -1.14 12.05
N ARG A 45 10.47 -0.39 11.20
CA ARG A 45 11.84 -0.76 10.79
C ARG A 45 12.76 -0.89 11.99
N GLN A 46 12.75 0.06 12.91
CA GLN A 46 13.57 -0.01 14.13
C GLN A 46 13.24 -1.25 14.97
N ALA A 47 11.96 -1.61 15.10
CA ALA A 47 11.56 -2.82 15.82
C ALA A 47 12.04 -4.09 15.12
N ILE A 48 11.97 -4.15 13.80
CA ILE A 48 12.53 -5.25 13.01
C ILE A 48 14.04 -5.35 13.20
N ASP A 49 14.76 -4.23 13.12
CA ASP A 49 16.23 -4.18 13.31
C ASP A 49 16.63 -4.68 14.71
N ASN A 50 15.91 -4.23 15.74
CA ASN A 50 16.15 -4.66 17.11
C ASN A 50 15.92 -6.17 17.31
N GLY A 51 14.81 -6.71 16.78
CA GLY A 51 14.49 -8.14 16.85
C GLY A 51 15.47 -9.00 16.04
N THR A 52 15.88 -8.51 14.86
CA THR A 52 16.93 -9.13 14.02
C THR A 52 18.25 -9.20 14.77
N ALA A 53 18.67 -8.09 15.39
CA ALA A 53 19.90 -8.05 16.19
C ALA A 53 19.81 -8.98 17.41
N TYR A 54 18.63 -9.13 18.03
CA TYR A 54 18.43 -10.09 19.10
C TYR A 54 18.66 -11.53 18.60
N LEU A 55 17.99 -11.96 17.53
CA LEU A 55 18.16 -13.31 16.99
C LEU A 55 19.62 -13.60 16.60
N LYS A 56 20.31 -12.65 15.97
CA LYS A 56 21.74 -12.80 15.63
C LYS A 56 22.59 -13.08 16.86
N ARG A 57 22.34 -12.39 17.98
CA ARG A 57 23.11 -12.59 19.24
C ARG A 57 22.82 -13.93 19.95
N GLN A 58 21.64 -14.54 19.66
CA GLN A 58 21.24 -15.81 20.28
C GLN A 58 21.65 -17.03 19.45
N GLN A 59 22.25 -16.83 18.27
CA GLN A 59 22.72 -17.95 17.44
C GLN A 59 23.93 -18.66 18.09
N ASN A 60 23.88 -19.97 18.19
CA ASN A 60 24.98 -20.80 18.63
C ASN A 60 26.11 -20.85 17.58
N ASP A 61 27.32 -21.23 17.99
CA ASP A 61 28.50 -21.30 17.10
C ASP A 61 28.29 -22.27 15.92
N ASN A 62 27.50 -23.33 16.10
CA ASN A 62 27.15 -24.31 15.06
C ASN A 62 26.05 -23.81 14.09
N GLY A 63 25.55 -22.57 14.24
CA GLY A 63 24.53 -21.98 13.41
C GLY A 63 23.09 -22.25 13.84
N SER A 64 22.87 -23.03 14.90
CA SER A 64 21.53 -23.32 15.42
C SER A 64 21.05 -22.25 16.41
N TRP A 65 19.76 -22.34 16.76
CA TRP A 65 19.17 -21.78 17.98
C TRP A 65 18.69 -22.93 18.89
N GLY A 66 18.17 -22.64 20.07
CA GLY A 66 17.71 -23.65 21.00
C GLY A 66 16.67 -24.59 20.37
N GLU A 67 16.99 -25.88 20.24
CA GLU A 67 16.19 -26.88 19.55
C GLU A 67 15.38 -27.76 20.50
N TYR A 68 14.20 -28.19 20.05
CA TYR A 68 13.46 -29.25 20.69
C TYR A 68 13.86 -30.63 20.12
N PRO A 69 14.22 -31.61 20.96
CA PRO A 69 14.60 -32.95 20.49
C PRO A 69 13.52 -33.64 19.63
N GLU A 70 12.24 -33.27 19.85
CA GLU A 70 11.12 -33.81 19.10
C GLU A 70 10.95 -33.14 17.72
N HIS A 71 11.56 -31.96 17.50
CA HIS A 71 11.43 -31.17 16.30
C HIS A 71 12.80 -30.65 15.79
N PRO A 72 13.74 -31.57 15.49
CA PRO A 72 15.11 -31.19 15.14
C PRO A 72 15.12 -30.25 13.94
N GLY A 73 15.80 -29.11 14.06
CA GLY A 73 15.86 -28.06 13.05
C GLY A 73 14.62 -27.12 12.97
N GLY A 74 13.61 -27.36 13.82
CA GLY A 74 12.38 -26.56 13.77
C GLY A 74 12.59 -25.12 14.20
N VAL A 75 13.24 -24.90 15.34
CA VAL A 75 13.49 -23.53 15.85
C VAL A 75 14.47 -22.81 14.96
N THR A 76 15.57 -23.45 14.55
CA THR A 76 16.55 -22.87 13.63
C THR A 76 15.91 -22.47 12.31
N SER A 77 15.04 -23.32 11.74
CA SER A 77 14.33 -22.99 10.51
C SER A 77 13.37 -21.83 10.67
N LEU A 78 12.69 -21.73 11.82
CA LEU A 78 11.79 -20.61 12.13
C LEU A 78 12.58 -19.28 12.24
N CYS A 79 13.70 -19.28 12.98
CA CYS A 79 14.58 -18.12 13.10
C CYS A 79 15.15 -17.69 11.75
N THR A 80 15.63 -18.66 10.95
CA THR A 80 16.14 -18.42 9.59
C THR A 80 15.08 -17.80 8.70
N LEU A 81 13.86 -18.35 8.70
CA LEU A 81 12.73 -17.83 7.95
C LEU A 81 12.38 -16.40 8.35
N ALA A 82 12.38 -16.11 9.65
CA ALA A 82 12.12 -14.76 10.17
C ALA A 82 13.18 -13.76 9.73
N LEU A 83 14.45 -14.12 9.82
CA LEU A 83 15.58 -13.27 9.41
C LEU A 83 15.58 -13.00 7.92
N LEU A 84 15.34 -14.01 7.07
CA LEU A 84 15.19 -13.85 5.61
C LEU A 84 14.06 -12.87 5.26
N ASN A 85 12.89 -13.01 5.90
CA ASN A 85 11.77 -12.11 5.68
C ASN A 85 11.98 -10.71 6.28
N SER A 86 12.91 -10.55 7.21
CA SER A 86 13.35 -9.26 7.74
C SER A 86 14.33 -8.53 6.81
N GLY A 87 14.73 -9.17 5.70
CA GLY A 87 15.55 -8.56 4.66
C GLY A 87 17.03 -8.97 4.68
N LEU A 88 17.43 -9.94 5.51
CA LEU A 88 18.79 -10.47 5.45
C LEU A 88 18.95 -11.34 4.20
N PRO A 89 20.00 -11.13 3.40
CA PRO A 89 20.24 -11.96 2.22
C PRO A 89 20.76 -13.34 2.63
N PRO A 90 20.62 -14.37 1.79
CA PRO A 90 21.18 -15.71 2.02
C PRO A 90 22.70 -15.73 2.26
N SER A 91 23.41 -14.69 1.81
CA SER A 91 24.86 -14.52 1.99
C SER A 91 25.24 -13.92 3.36
N ASP A 92 24.28 -13.46 4.17
CA ASP A 92 24.57 -13.03 5.55
C ASP A 92 25.16 -14.19 6.36
N GLU A 93 26.17 -13.92 7.19
CA GLU A 93 26.89 -14.94 7.97
C GLU A 93 25.95 -15.76 8.85
N THR A 94 24.99 -15.11 9.53
CA THR A 94 23.99 -15.78 10.38
C THR A 94 23.11 -16.71 9.57
N ILE A 95 22.65 -16.25 8.40
CA ILE A 95 21.82 -17.05 7.50
C ILE A 95 22.63 -18.21 6.93
N SER A 96 23.84 -17.97 6.45
CA SER A 96 24.69 -19.02 5.90
C SER A 96 24.96 -20.14 6.90
N LYS A 97 25.35 -19.80 8.15
CA LYS A 97 25.57 -20.79 9.22
C LYS A 97 24.28 -21.58 9.54
N SER A 98 23.14 -20.93 9.61
CA SER A 98 21.87 -21.60 9.89
C SER A 98 21.44 -22.54 8.75
N LEU A 99 21.64 -22.14 7.49
CA LEU A 99 21.36 -23.00 6.34
C LEU A 99 22.28 -24.23 6.32
N ASP A 100 23.56 -24.08 6.67
CA ASP A 100 24.48 -25.22 6.76
C ASP A 100 24.11 -26.17 7.90
N TYR A 101 23.67 -25.65 9.04
CA TYR A 101 23.10 -26.46 10.11
C TYR A 101 21.84 -27.23 9.64
N ILE A 102 20.87 -26.55 9.01
CA ILE A 102 19.65 -27.16 8.46
C ILE A 102 19.98 -28.27 7.47
N ARG A 103 20.99 -28.09 6.61
CA ARG A 103 21.44 -29.10 5.65
C ARG A 103 22.09 -30.32 6.31
N SER A 104 22.71 -30.14 7.50
CA SER A 104 23.40 -31.18 8.24
C SER A 104 22.50 -32.08 9.09
N ILE A 105 21.23 -31.69 9.27
CA ILE A 105 20.30 -32.40 10.17
C ILE A 105 20.01 -33.82 9.66
N ASP A 106 20.06 -34.80 10.59
CA ASP A 106 19.61 -36.16 10.29
C ASP A 106 18.11 -36.19 10.00
N ARG A 107 17.75 -36.61 8.80
CA ARG A 107 16.38 -36.62 8.29
C ARG A 107 15.60 -37.88 8.64
N SER A 108 16.20 -38.82 9.39
CA SER A 108 15.50 -40.02 9.87
C SER A 108 14.41 -39.72 10.90
N ASN A 109 14.57 -38.66 11.71
CA ASN A 109 13.64 -38.25 12.76
C ASN A 109 12.87 -37.00 12.41
N LYS A 110 12.07 -37.05 11.35
CA LYS A 110 11.26 -35.91 10.90
C LYS A 110 9.98 -35.77 11.73
N SER A 111 9.60 -34.51 11.97
CA SER A 111 8.26 -34.12 12.44
C SER A 111 7.61 -33.16 11.45
N THR A 112 6.29 -33.06 11.48
CA THR A 112 5.54 -32.17 10.55
C THR A 112 6.00 -30.74 10.69
N TYR A 113 6.16 -30.21 11.91
CA TYR A 113 6.66 -28.83 12.11
C TYR A 113 8.07 -28.63 11.57
N ALA A 114 9.01 -29.52 11.90
CA ALA A 114 10.40 -29.38 11.48
C ALA A 114 10.53 -29.48 9.96
N ALA A 115 9.93 -30.51 9.33
CA ALA A 115 9.93 -30.66 7.88
C ALA A 115 9.30 -29.46 7.15
N SER A 116 8.20 -28.94 7.71
CA SER A 116 7.50 -27.78 7.14
C SER A 116 8.32 -26.51 7.24
N LEU A 117 8.84 -26.16 8.43
CA LEU A 117 9.63 -24.95 8.64
C LEU A 117 10.95 -24.99 7.85
N MET A 118 11.60 -26.16 7.82
CA MET A 118 12.80 -26.38 7.01
C MET A 118 12.53 -26.15 5.53
N THR A 119 11.44 -26.70 4.99
CA THR A 119 11.04 -26.48 3.59
C THR A 119 10.79 -25.01 3.31
N MET A 120 10.03 -24.31 4.16
CA MET A 120 9.76 -22.89 3.99
C MET A 120 11.05 -22.06 4.05
N ALA A 121 11.98 -22.34 4.97
CA ALA A 121 13.25 -21.63 5.06
C ALA A 121 14.11 -21.83 3.81
N LEU A 122 14.24 -23.06 3.32
CA LEU A 122 15.02 -23.37 2.12
C LEU A 122 14.41 -22.77 0.83
N CYS A 123 13.06 -22.78 0.71
CA CYS A 123 12.36 -22.15 -0.40
C CYS A 123 12.54 -20.62 -0.43
N ASN A 124 12.68 -19.99 0.73
CA ASN A 124 12.89 -18.55 0.83
C ASN A 124 14.37 -18.12 0.72
N ALA A 125 15.32 -19.05 0.83
CA ALA A 125 16.76 -18.76 0.81
C ALA A 125 17.40 -19.05 -0.55
N THR A 126 17.64 -20.30 -0.86
CA THR A 126 18.41 -20.79 -2.00
C THR A 126 17.75 -22.03 -2.65
N PRO A 127 16.50 -21.88 -3.17
CA PRO A 127 15.71 -23.04 -3.62
C PRO A 127 16.41 -23.88 -4.69
N GLU A 128 17.15 -23.26 -5.61
CA GLU A 128 17.88 -23.98 -6.68
C GLU A 128 18.97 -24.90 -6.08
N ARG A 129 19.72 -24.42 -5.10
CA ARG A 129 20.74 -25.19 -4.39
C ARG A 129 20.12 -26.33 -3.57
N ASP A 130 19.00 -26.08 -2.93
CA ASP A 130 18.39 -26.95 -1.93
C ASP A 130 17.22 -27.79 -2.46
N ILE A 131 17.00 -27.78 -3.78
CA ILE A 131 15.85 -28.43 -4.43
C ILE A 131 15.70 -29.92 -4.08
N ALA A 132 16.83 -30.63 -3.90
CA ALA A 132 16.81 -32.05 -3.52
C ALA A 132 16.22 -32.25 -2.12
N ILE A 133 16.58 -31.37 -1.18
CA ILE A 133 16.09 -31.42 0.20
C ILE A 133 14.62 -31.02 0.25
N ILE A 134 14.24 -30.00 -0.51
CA ILE A 134 12.84 -29.56 -0.62
C ILE A 134 11.97 -30.70 -1.15
N ARG A 135 12.37 -31.37 -2.24
CA ARG A 135 11.67 -32.55 -2.79
C ARG A 135 11.56 -33.69 -1.79
N GLU A 136 12.61 -33.95 -1.04
CA GLU A 136 12.59 -34.98 -0.01
C GLU A 136 11.59 -34.67 1.11
N ASN A 137 11.55 -33.42 1.58
CA ASN A 137 10.59 -32.96 2.58
C ASN A 137 9.16 -33.00 2.05
N VAL A 138 8.93 -32.58 0.80
CA VAL A 138 7.60 -32.67 0.16
C VAL A 138 7.12 -34.12 0.12
N ARG A 139 7.95 -35.06 -0.35
CA ARG A 139 7.59 -36.48 -0.36
C ARG A 139 7.31 -37.02 1.03
N TRP A 140 8.08 -36.59 2.04
CA TRP A 140 7.83 -36.98 3.41
C TRP A 140 6.48 -36.44 3.93
N LEU A 141 6.16 -35.15 3.66
CA LEU A 141 4.89 -34.55 4.04
C LEU A 141 3.71 -35.23 3.32
N GLU A 142 3.82 -35.54 2.03
CA GLU A 142 2.80 -36.31 1.29
C GLU A 142 2.54 -37.68 1.92
N ASN A 143 3.62 -38.38 2.27
CA ASN A 143 3.55 -39.71 2.93
C ASN A 143 3.08 -39.63 4.40
N ALA A 144 3.26 -38.52 5.07
CA ALA A 144 2.82 -38.29 6.44
C ALA A 144 1.32 -37.92 6.54
N GLN A 145 0.68 -37.55 5.43
CA GLN A 145 -0.74 -37.24 5.40
C GLN A 145 -1.57 -38.47 5.76
N ILE A 146 -2.53 -38.29 6.66
CA ILE A 146 -3.46 -39.37 7.07
C ILE A 146 -4.42 -39.65 5.90
N THR A 147 -4.49 -40.90 5.47
CA THR A 147 -5.25 -41.32 4.29
C THR A 147 -6.52 -42.11 4.61
N GLU A 148 -6.73 -42.47 5.88
CA GLU A 148 -7.84 -43.29 6.34
C GLU A 148 -8.45 -42.79 7.65
N GLY A 149 -9.76 -43.00 7.81
CA GLY A 149 -10.50 -42.67 9.03
C GLY A 149 -10.95 -41.20 9.11
N PRO A 150 -11.44 -40.76 10.28
CA PRO A 150 -12.05 -39.41 10.43
C PRO A 150 -11.06 -38.24 10.28
N ALA A 151 -9.76 -38.51 10.38
CA ALA A 151 -8.70 -37.51 10.27
C ALA A 151 -8.08 -37.49 8.84
N THR A 152 -8.68 -38.19 7.89
CA THR A 152 -8.19 -38.22 6.49
C THR A 152 -7.97 -36.83 5.93
N GLY A 153 -6.78 -36.59 5.38
CA GLY A 153 -6.39 -35.31 4.78
C GLY A 153 -5.63 -34.38 5.72
N GLY A 154 -5.62 -34.67 7.03
CA GLY A 154 -4.85 -33.94 8.02
C GLY A 154 -3.46 -34.53 8.31
N TRP A 155 -2.67 -33.81 9.10
CA TRP A 155 -1.35 -34.23 9.57
C TRP A 155 -1.30 -34.30 11.11
N ALA A 156 -0.56 -35.29 11.60
CA ALA A 156 -0.14 -35.43 12.99
C ALA A 156 1.32 -35.00 13.15
N TYR A 157 1.84 -35.02 14.37
CA TYR A 157 3.23 -34.62 14.65
C TYR A 157 4.29 -35.38 13.85
N ARG A 158 4.14 -36.71 13.65
CA ARG A 158 5.21 -37.58 13.11
C ARG A 158 4.83 -38.56 12.00
N SER A 159 3.62 -39.10 11.97
CA SER A 159 3.29 -40.22 11.10
C SER A 159 1.81 -40.27 10.72
N ARG A 160 1.53 -40.70 9.49
CA ARG A 160 0.18 -41.06 9.00
C ARG A 160 -0.51 -42.19 9.81
N LEU A 161 0.26 -42.98 10.55
CA LEU A 161 -0.28 -44.02 11.40
C LEU A 161 -1.02 -43.45 12.63
N SER A 162 -0.83 -42.19 12.94
CA SER A 162 -1.65 -41.51 13.91
C SER A 162 -3.10 -41.44 13.37
N LYS A 163 -4.05 -41.81 14.19
CA LYS A 163 -5.50 -41.66 13.85
C LYS A 163 -6.04 -40.27 14.20
N ARG A 164 -5.19 -39.37 14.67
CA ARG A 164 -5.56 -38.03 15.11
C ARG A 164 -4.68 -36.98 14.43
N ALA A 165 -5.27 -36.18 13.57
CA ALA A 165 -4.68 -34.94 13.06
C ALA A 165 -5.04 -33.77 13.96
N ASP A 166 -4.26 -32.70 13.88
CA ASP A 166 -4.63 -31.43 14.45
C ASP A 166 -4.43 -30.31 13.40
N ASN A 167 -5.18 -29.23 13.59
CA ASN A 167 -5.22 -28.15 12.65
C ASN A 167 -3.92 -27.34 12.59
N SER A 168 -3.12 -27.36 13.66
CA SER A 168 -1.84 -26.67 13.68
C SER A 168 -0.77 -27.39 12.85
N ASN A 169 -0.60 -28.72 13.01
CA ASN A 169 0.29 -29.49 12.13
C ASN A 169 -0.18 -29.44 10.68
N THR A 170 -1.49 -29.57 10.46
CA THR A 170 -2.07 -29.57 9.11
C THR A 170 -1.80 -28.27 8.36
N GLN A 171 -1.96 -27.10 8.99
CA GLN A 171 -1.64 -25.84 8.33
C GLN A 171 -0.16 -25.69 7.98
N PHE A 172 0.75 -26.11 8.86
CA PHE A 172 2.19 -26.03 8.58
C PHE A 172 2.60 -26.91 7.41
N ALA A 173 2.04 -28.12 7.31
CA ALA A 173 2.25 -28.98 6.16
C ALA A 173 1.79 -28.32 4.86
N LEU A 174 0.59 -27.74 4.84
CA LEU A 174 0.05 -27.05 3.66
C LEU A 174 0.86 -25.81 3.28
N LEU A 175 1.33 -25.03 4.26
CA LEU A 175 2.22 -23.89 4.00
C LEU A 175 3.52 -24.33 3.33
N ALA A 176 4.13 -25.39 3.82
CA ALA A 176 5.38 -25.90 3.24
C ALA A 176 5.19 -26.45 1.82
N LEU A 177 4.11 -27.21 1.60
CA LEU A 177 3.77 -27.73 0.27
C LEU A 177 3.47 -26.62 -0.72
N HIS A 178 2.80 -25.55 -0.27
CA HIS A 178 2.53 -24.36 -1.09
C HIS A 178 3.82 -23.62 -1.45
N GLU A 179 4.71 -23.33 -0.49
CA GLU A 179 5.99 -22.68 -0.74
C GLU A 179 6.87 -23.53 -1.69
N ALA A 180 6.84 -24.85 -1.55
CA ALA A 180 7.54 -25.77 -2.44
C ALA A 180 6.97 -25.71 -3.88
N ALA A 181 5.64 -25.63 -4.02
CA ALA A 181 5.00 -25.47 -5.34
C ALA A 181 5.39 -24.14 -6.00
N MET A 182 5.59 -23.06 -5.22
CA MET A 182 6.06 -21.77 -5.72
C MET A 182 7.45 -21.82 -6.35
N VAL A 183 8.31 -22.71 -5.87
CA VAL A 183 9.67 -22.93 -6.43
C VAL A 183 9.73 -24.13 -7.40
N GLY A 184 8.57 -24.60 -7.87
CA GLY A 184 8.46 -25.63 -8.90
C GLY A 184 8.56 -27.08 -8.42
N VAL A 185 8.36 -27.34 -7.13
CA VAL A 185 8.24 -28.70 -6.59
C VAL A 185 6.77 -29.04 -6.42
N GLU A 186 6.25 -29.83 -7.35
CA GLU A 186 4.83 -30.16 -7.39
C GLU A 186 4.43 -31.16 -6.29
N THR A 187 3.24 -30.97 -5.75
CA THR A 187 2.56 -31.89 -4.82
C THR A 187 1.40 -32.58 -5.54
N SER A 188 1.16 -33.85 -5.21
CA SER A 188 0.05 -34.61 -5.76
C SER A 188 -1.30 -33.95 -5.54
N GLN A 189 -2.13 -33.90 -6.58
CA GLN A 189 -3.48 -33.34 -6.50
C GLN A 189 -4.36 -34.05 -5.47
N ASP A 190 -4.12 -35.34 -5.22
CA ASP A 190 -4.85 -36.10 -4.21
C ASP A 190 -4.55 -35.63 -2.78
N VAL A 191 -3.34 -35.14 -2.54
CA VAL A 191 -2.97 -34.53 -1.24
C VAL A 191 -3.82 -33.29 -0.99
N TRP A 192 -3.95 -32.43 -2.00
CA TRP A 192 -4.75 -31.21 -1.92
C TRP A 192 -6.25 -31.50 -1.75
N ARG A 193 -6.81 -32.45 -2.51
CA ARG A 193 -8.22 -32.85 -2.41
C ARG A 193 -8.55 -33.41 -1.02
N ARG A 194 -7.71 -34.28 -0.47
CA ARG A 194 -7.89 -34.79 0.88
C ARG A 194 -7.80 -33.68 1.93
N ALA A 195 -6.86 -32.75 1.78
CA ALA A 195 -6.73 -31.60 2.68
C ALA A 195 -7.97 -30.68 2.61
N GLN A 196 -8.53 -30.45 1.43
CA GLN A 196 -9.79 -29.72 1.28
C GLN A 196 -10.91 -30.37 2.07
N THR A 197 -11.12 -31.67 1.85
CA THR A 197 -12.14 -32.45 2.57
C THR A 197 -11.94 -32.39 4.07
N TYR A 198 -10.68 -32.51 4.52
CA TYR A 198 -10.36 -32.40 5.95
C TYR A 198 -10.80 -31.04 6.50
N TRP A 199 -10.36 -29.92 5.93
CA TRP A 199 -10.69 -28.60 6.44
C TRP A 199 -12.20 -28.29 6.41
N LEU A 200 -12.92 -28.72 5.37
CA LEU A 200 -14.38 -28.59 5.30
C LEU A 200 -15.06 -29.33 6.46
N ASN A 201 -14.57 -30.52 6.81
CA ASN A 201 -15.09 -31.33 7.90
C ASN A 201 -14.69 -30.84 9.29
N GLN A 202 -13.60 -30.05 9.43
CA GLN A 202 -13.15 -29.49 10.70
C GLN A 202 -13.88 -28.20 11.10
N GLN A 203 -14.64 -27.58 10.19
CA GLN A 203 -15.28 -26.32 10.48
C GLN A 203 -16.38 -26.47 11.53
N HIS A 204 -16.31 -25.70 12.60
CA HIS A 204 -17.33 -25.62 13.62
C HIS A 204 -18.62 -24.97 13.06
N SER A 205 -19.78 -25.30 13.62
CA SER A 205 -21.09 -24.76 13.20
C SER A 205 -21.15 -23.23 13.23
N SER A 206 -20.36 -22.57 14.09
CA SER A 206 -20.23 -21.11 14.14
C SER A 206 -19.40 -20.49 13.00
N GLY A 207 -18.70 -21.28 12.18
CA GLY A 207 -17.83 -20.84 11.10
C GLY A 207 -16.34 -20.87 11.44
N GLY A 208 -15.94 -20.84 12.70
CA GLY A 208 -14.54 -20.90 13.12
C GLY A 208 -13.95 -22.32 13.16
N PHE A 209 -12.67 -22.42 13.57
CA PHE A 209 -11.94 -23.69 13.69
C PHE A 209 -11.31 -23.83 15.08
N GLY A 210 -11.40 -25.02 15.65
CA GLY A 210 -10.72 -25.43 16.88
C GLY A 210 -9.39 -26.14 16.62
N TYR A 211 -8.70 -26.58 17.67
CA TYR A 211 -7.42 -27.31 17.54
C TYR A 211 -7.62 -28.71 16.90
N VAL A 212 -8.68 -29.38 17.28
CA VAL A 212 -9.14 -30.64 16.71
C VAL A 212 -10.66 -30.58 16.52
N ALA A 213 -11.24 -31.52 15.77
CA ALA A 213 -12.67 -31.61 15.58
C ALA A 213 -13.41 -31.62 16.95
N GLY A 214 -14.49 -30.79 17.02
CA GLY A 214 -15.32 -30.65 18.21
C GLY A 214 -14.76 -29.70 19.29
N ASN A 215 -13.54 -29.20 19.16
CA ASN A 215 -13.06 -28.13 20.04
C ASN A 215 -13.71 -26.81 19.72
N LEU A 216 -13.86 -25.93 20.73
CA LEU A 216 -14.28 -24.57 20.51
C LEU A 216 -13.29 -23.84 19.60
N PRO A 217 -13.77 -22.99 18.68
CA PRO A 217 -12.92 -22.21 17.80
C PRO A 217 -11.99 -21.27 18.58
N SER A 218 -10.76 -21.14 18.06
CA SER A 218 -9.79 -20.14 18.51
C SER A 218 -9.38 -19.23 17.36
N GLY A 219 -8.84 -18.04 17.67
CA GLY A 219 -8.32 -17.11 16.68
C GLY A 219 -7.20 -17.75 15.85
N SER A 220 -6.22 -18.38 16.49
CA SER A 220 -5.09 -19.04 15.80
C SER A 220 -5.54 -20.15 14.85
N MET A 221 -6.48 -21.00 15.27
CA MET A 221 -6.97 -22.08 14.42
C MET A 221 -7.93 -21.61 13.32
N THR A 222 -8.69 -20.54 13.57
CA THR A 222 -9.52 -19.92 12.54
C THR A 222 -8.65 -19.26 11.47
N CYS A 223 -7.58 -18.56 11.83
CA CYS A 223 -6.59 -18.05 10.88
C CYS A 223 -5.91 -19.21 10.10
N ALA A 224 -5.63 -20.33 10.78
CA ALA A 224 -5.10 -21.53 10.14
C ALA A 224 -6.07 -22.09 9.09
N GLY A 225 -7.36 -22.16 9.40
CA GLY A 225 -8.40 -22.62 8.48
C GLY A 225 -8.55 -21.70 7.27
N ILE A 226 -8.61 -20.37 7.48
CA ILE A 226 -8.66 -19.37 6.40
C ILE A 226 -7.46 -19.55 5.45
N SER A 227 -6.25 -19.55 5.98
CA SER A 227 -5.02 -19.68 5.19
C SER A 227 -4.98 -21.02 4.44
N SER A 228 -5.35 -22.11 5.10
CA SER A 228 -5.32 -23.45 4.51
C SER A 228 -6.35 -23.64 3.40
N LEU A 229 -7.57 -23.13 3.58
CA LEU A 229 -8.61 -23.19 2.54
C LEU A 229 -8.17 -22.43 1.30
N ILE A 230 -7.62 -21.23 1.45
CA ILE A 230 -7.10 -20.43 0.32
C ILE A 230 -5.97 -21.18 -0.41
N ILE A 231 -4.99 -21.70 0.32
CA ILE A 231 -3.85 -22.44 -0.24
C ILE A 231 -4.33 -23.69 -1.00
N VAL A 232 -5.26 -24.42 -0.44
CA VAL A 232 -5.80 -25.62 -1.08
C VAL A 232 -6.56 -25.28 -2.35
N GLU A 233 -7.41 -24.25 -2.32
CA GLU A 233 -8.15 -23.78 -3.48
C GLU A 233 -7.21 -23.26 -4.59
N GLU A 234 -6.09 -22.62 -4.24
CA GLU A 234 -5.08 -22.23 -5.20
C GLU A 234 -4.40 -23.39 -5.88
N ASN A 235 -4.07 -24.45 -5.14
CA ASN A 235 -3.31 -25.59 -5.67
C ASN A 235 -4.21 -26.63 -6.36
N LEU A 236 -5.48 -26.74 -5.97
CA LEU A 236 -6.43 -27.60 -6.69
C LEU A 236 -6.81 -27.00 -8.04
N GLY A 237 -6.91 -25.68 -8.11
CA GLY A 237 -7.25 -24.96 -9.31
C GLY A 237 -8.59 -25.41 -9.89
N GLU A 238 -9.66 -24.68 -9.68
CA GLU A 238 -10.86 -24.88 -10.49
C GLU A 238 -10.62 -24.24 -11.86
N THR A 239 -10.69 -25.07 -12.92
CA THR A 239 -10.56 -24.61 -14.28
C THR A 239 -11.78 -23.75 -14.65
N LEU A 240 -11.55 -22.56 -15.22
CA LEU A 240 -12.62 -21.83 -15.86
C LEU A 240 -13.17 -22.67 -17.03
N PRO A 241 -14.47 -22.86 -17.14
CA PRO A 241 -15.03 -23.62 -18.26
C PRO A 241 -14.66 -22.97 -19.58
N VAL A 242 -14.26 -23.79 -20.54
CA VAL A 242 -14.05 -23.38 -21.94
C VAL A 242 -15.18 -23.93 -22.77
N VAL A 243 -16.04 -23.07 -23.31
CA VAL A 243 -17.15 -23.44 -24.16
C VAL A 243 -16.97 -22.77 -25.53
N ASN A 244 -17.10 -23.52 -26.60
CA ASN A 244 -16.93 -23.04 -27.99
C ASN A 244 -15.59 -22.29 -28.21
N GLY A 245 -14.51 -22.70 -27.50
CA GLY A 245 -13.20 -22.09 -27.64
C GLY A 245 -13.02 -20.77 -26.90
N ARG A 246 -13.94 -20.39 -26.00
CA ARG A 246 -13.91 -19.17 -25.19
C ARG A 246 -13.95 -19.47 -23.69
N LEU A 247 -13.32 -18.63 -22.88
CA LEU A 247 -13.42 -18.70 -21.43
C LEU A 247 -14.80 -18.28 -20.97
N GLN A 248 -15.45 -19.10 -20.14
CA GLN A 248 -16.69 -18.71 -19.46
C GLN A 248 -16.38 -17.91 -18.21
N CYS A 249 -16.54 -16.60 -18.30
CA CYS A 249 -16.17 -15.66 -17.25
C CYS A 249 -17.29 -15.43 -16.23
N CYS A 250 -18.49 -15.84 -16.52
CA CYS A 250 -19.69 -15.59 -15.70
C CYS A 250 -20.21 -16.80 -14.94
N SER A 251 -19.47 -17.88 -14.91
CA SER A 251 -19.78 -18.95 -13.98
C SER A 251 -19.64 -18.42 -12.56
N PRO A 252 -20.69 -18.54 -11.70
CA PRO A 252 -20.56 -18.14 -10.31
C PRO A 252 -19.39 -18.90 -9.70
N GLN A 253 -18.31 -18.17 -9.40
CA GLN A 253 -17.20 -18.75 -8.66
C GLN A 253 -17.60 -18.63 -7.19
N ASP A 254 -18.18 -19.69 -6.65
CA ASP A 254 -18.41 -19.76 -5.22
C ASP A 254 -17.04 -19.78 -4.52
N ASP A 255 -16.67 -18.65 -3.90
CA ASP A 255 -15.75 -18.76 -2.77
C ASP A 255 -16.33 -19.82 -1.86
N SER A 256 -15.48 -20.72 -1.42
CA SER A 256 -15.87 -21.73 -0.45
C SER A 256 -16.73 -21.09 0.65
N ILE A 257 -17.97 -21.55 0.80
CA ILE A 257 -18.88 -21.11 1.88
C ILE A 257 -18.18 -21.20 3.22
N ALA A 258 -17.31 -22.20 3.37
CA ALA A 258 -16.48 -22.39 4.56
C ALA A 258 -15.50 -21.24 4.80
N LEU A 259 -14.82 -20.76 3.76
CA LEU A 259 -13.89 -19.64 3.86
C LEU A 259 -14.61 -18.36 4.29
N ARG A 260 -15.73 -18.05 3.65
CA ARG A 260 -16.56 -16.88 3.98
C ARG A 260 -17.03 -16.92 5.44
N ARG A 261 -17.62 -18.04 5.88
CA ARG A 261 -18.04 -18.22 7.27
C ARG A 261 -16.90 -18.07 8.27
N ALA A 262 -15.70 -18.53 7.93
CA ALA A 262 -14.53 -18.38 8.78
C ALA A 262 -14.10 -16.91 8.90
N ILE A 263 -14.09 -16.16 7.79
CA ILE A 263 -13.78 -14.73 7.77
C ILE A 263 -14.80 -13.93 8.57
N GLU A 264 -16.08 -14.18 8.38
CA GLU A 264 -17.17 -13.53 9.13
C GLU A 264 -17.07 -13.82 10.64
N PHE A 265 -16.93 -15.11 11.01
CA PHE A 265 -16.75 -15.50 12.40
C PHE A 265 -15.58 -14.80 13.05
N TRP A 266 -14.44 -14.76 12.37
CA TRP A 266 -13.24 -14.14 12.92
C TRP A 266 -13.33 -12.61 12.96
N GLY A 267 -13.95 -11.97 11.97
CA GLY A 267 -14.17 -10.52 11.95
C GLY A 267 -14.92 -10.00 13.18
N THR A 268 -15.85 -10.78 13.74
CA THR A 268 -16.58 -10.42 14.97
C THR A 268 -15.79 -10.68 16.27
N ARG A 269 -14.62 -11.32 16.20
CA ARG A 269 -13.84 -11.79 17.36
C ARG A 269 -12.38 -11.38 17.30
N PHE A 270 -11.98 -10.64 16.29
CA PHE A 270 -10.60 -10.22 16.13
C PHE A 270 -10.10 -9.47 17.37
N ALA A 271 -8.87 -9.75 17.77
CA ALA A 271 -8.16 -8.99 18.78
C ALA A 271 -6.66 -9.11 18.56
N ALA A 272 -5.93 -7.99 18.54
CA ALA A 272 -4.48 -7.99 18.39
C ALA A 272 -3.73 -8.31 19.69
N ARG A 273 -4.40 -8.20 20.85
CA ARG A 273 -3.77 -8.25 22.18
C ARG A 273 -3.87 -9.61 22.87
N PHE A 274 -4.65 -10.51 22.33
CA PHE A 274 -4.84 -11.88 22.83
C PHE A 274 -5.32 -12.80 21.71
N ASN A 275 -5.06 -14.11 21.84
CA ASN A 275 -5.60 -15.11 20.94
C ASN A 275 -7.04 -15.44 21.37
N PRO A 276 -8.10 -15.05 20.64
CA PRO A 276 -9.46 -15.35 21.05
C PRO A 276 -9.69 -16.86 21.14
N THR A 277 -10.03 -17.33 22.36
CA THR A 277 -10.36 -18.73 22.65
C THR A 277 -11.67 -18.76 23.36
N GLY A 278 -12.63 -19.36 23.29
CA GLY A 278 -13.92 -19.44 24.00
C GLY A 278 -14.38 -18.18 24.75
N PRO A 279 -15.59 -18.19 25.31
CA PRO A 279 -16.21 -16.97 25.85
C PRO A 279 -15.54 -16.42 27.12
N ASN A 280 -14.77 -17.20 27.85
CA ASN A 280 -14.18 -16.83 29.14
C ASN A 280 -12.64 -16.91 29.16
N ASP A 281 -11.99 -17.25 28.06
CA ASP A 281 -10.54 -17.40 28.02
C ASP A 281 -9.92 -16.19 27.33
N VAL A 282 -9.08 -15.47 28.06
CA VAL A 282 -8.40 -14.25 27.59
C VAL A 282 -7.20 -14.58 26.68
N GLY A 283 -7.05 -15.84 26.29
CA GLY A 283 -6.13 -16.30 25.24
C GLY A 283 -4.70 -15.78 25.34
N LYS A 284 -4.09 -15.79 26.54
CA LYS A 284 -2.70 -15.33 26.73
C LYS A 284 -1.66 -16.28 26.13
N HIS A 285 -2.09 -17.53 25.83
CA HIS A 285 -1.23 -18.55 25.26
C HIS A 285 -1.16 -18.43 23.74
N TYR A 286 0.00 -18.67 23.18
CA TYR A 286 0.25 -18.71 21.75
C TYR A 286 -0.13 -17.41 21.00
N LEU A 287 0.13 -16.25 21.63
CA LEU A 287 -0.24 -14.96 21.05
C LEU A 287 0.58 -14.60 19.81
N PHE A 288 1.90 -14.80 19.84
CA PHE A 288 2.76 -14.51 18.68
C PHE A 288 2.53 -15.49 17.54
N TYR A 289 2.28 -16.76 17.86
CA TYR A 289 1.82 -17.75 16.89
C TYR A 289 0.47 -17.34 16.26
N TYR A 290 -0.47 -16.84 17.07
CA TYR A 290 -1.74 -16.32 16.56
C TYR A 290 -1.52 -15.11 15.66
N LEU A 291 -0.71 -14.13 16.07
CA LEU A 291 -0.39 -12.96 15.24
C LEU A 291 0.25 -13.38 13.91
N TYR A 292 1.16 -14.35 13.90
CA TYR A 292 1.67 -14.92 12.66
C TYR A 292 0.55 -15.56 11.81
N GLY A 293 -0.44 -16.18 12.44
CA GLY A 293 -1.66 -16.66 11.77
C GLY A 293 -2.49 -15.53 11.18
N VAL A 294 -2.65 -14.41 11.92
CA VAL A 294 -3.35 -13.19 11.47
C VAL A 294 -2.70 -12.63 10.20
N GLU A 295 -1.37 -12.52 10.19
CA GLU A 295 -0.62 -12.05 9.02
C GLU A 295 -0.92 -12.90 7.78
N ARG A 296 -0.85 -14.23 7.93
CA ARG A 296 -1.12 -15.15 6.81
C ARG A 296 -2.56 -15.04 6.31
N ALA A 297 -3.53 -15.07 7.24
CA ALA A 297 -4.93 -14.95 6.89
C ALA A 297 -5.22 -13.61 6.17
N GLY A 298 -4.66 -12.50 6.67
CA GLY A 298 -4.80 -11.17 6.07
C GLY A 298 -4.17 -11.08 4.68
N ARG A 299 -2.92 -11.55 4.54
CA ARG A 299 -2.18 -11.47 3.29
C ARG A 299 -2.73 -12.41 2.21
N LEU A 300 -3.01 -13.66 2.54
CA LEU A 300 -3.52 -14.64 1.58
C LEU A 300 -4.95 -14.31 1.14
N SER A 301 -5.81 -13.84 2.03
CA SER A 301 -7.15 -13.39 1.67
C SER A 301 -7.18 -12.01 1.00
N GLY A 302 -6.06 -11.30 1.00
CA GLY A 302 -5.98 -9.93 0.51
C GLY A 302 -6.81 -8.92 1.33
N ARG A 303 -7.34 -9.28 2.49
CA ARG A 303 -8.21 -8.39 3.26
C ARG A 303 -7.41 -7.43 4.11
N ARG A 304 -7.76 -6.14 3.98
CA ARG A 304 -7.24 -5.10 4.87
C ARG A 304 -7.94 -5.12 6.23
N PHE A 305 -9.24 -5.37 6.22
CA PHE A 305 -10.06 -5.39 7.43
C PHE A 305 -10.68 -6.75 7.67
N PHE A 306 -10.75 -7.16 8.94
CA PHE A 306 -11.59 -8.23 9.43
C PHE A 306 -12.63 -7.63 10.38
N GLY A 307 -13.92 -7.68 10.01
CA GLY A 307 -14.89 -6.78 10.61
C GLY A 307 -14.43 -5.33 10.43
N ASP A 308 -14.43 -4.55 11.52
CA ASP A 308 -14.01 -3.15 11.53
C ASP A 308 -12.51 -2.98 11.91
N HIS A 309 -11.75 -4.08 12.01
CA HIS A 309 -10.37 -4.09 12.50
C HIS A 309 -9.34 -4.04 11.38
N ASP A 310 -8.47 -3.02 11.37
CA ASP A 310 -7.23 -3.02 10.57
C ASP A 310 -6.19 -3.93 11.26
N TRP A 311 -6.22 -5.20 10.88
CA TRP A 311 -5.42 -6.24 11.53
C TRP A 311 -3.92 -5.92 11.60
N TYR A 312 -3.39 -5.29 10.55
CA TYR A 312 -1.96 -4.99 10.50
C TYR A 312 -1.60 -3.83 11.43
N ARG A 313 -2.35 -2.73 11.37
CA ARG A 313 -2.11 -1.56 12.22
C ARG A 313 -2.26 -1.88 13.70
N GLU A 314 -3.32 -2.62 14.06
CA GLU A 314 -3.56 -3.02 15.45
C GLU A 314 -2.49 -3.99 15.96
N GLY A 315 -2.05 -4.96 15.13
CA GLY A 315 -0.99 -5.88 15.48
C GLY A 315 0.38 -5.19 15.61
N VAL A 316 0.69 -4.26 14.71
CA VAL A 316 1.90 -3.43 14.79
C VAL A 316 1.91 -2.60 16.08
N ASP A 317 0.81 -1.89 16.38
CA ASP A 317 0.70 -1.10 17.61
C ASP A 317 1.00 -1.95 18.85
N TYR A 318 0.38 -3.13 18.92
CA TYR A 318 0.63 -4.07 20.03
C TYR A 318 2.09 -4.52 20.09
N LEU A 319 2.68 -4.92 18.97
CA LEU A 319 4.06 -5.42 18.93
C LEU A 319 5.09 -4.35 19.29
N LEU A 320 4.92 -3.11 18.83
CA LEU A 320 5.79 -2.00 19.19
C LEU A 320 5.78 -1.72 20.70
N GLN A 321 4.60 -1.81 21.34
CA GLN A 321 4.46 -1.62 22.78
C GLN A 321 5.05 -2.75 23.62
N ARG A 322 5.24 -3.95 23.04
CA ARG A 322 5.67 -5.16 23.75
C ARG A 322 7.11 -5.56 23.51
N GLN A 323 7.79 -4.93 22.57
CA GLN A 323 9.22 -5.20 22.38
C GLN A 323 10.02 -4.78 23.60
N GLN A 324 10.89 -5.66 24.06
CA GLN A 324 11.76 -5.38 25.20
C GLN A 324 12.81 -4.33 24.81
N PRO A 325 12.89 -3.18 25.51
CA PRO A 325 13.77 -2.09 25.07
C PRO A 325 15.26 -2.42 25.08
N VAL A 326 15.72 -3.26 25.99
CA VAL A 326 17.14 -3.60 26.17
C VAL A 326 17.57 -4.73 25.24
N SER A 327 16.79 -5.81 25.20
CA SER A 327 17.13 -6.99 24.39
C SER A 327 16.72 -6.89 22.93
N GLY A 328 15.66 -6.12 22.64
CA GLY A 328 14.99 -6.11 21.33
C GLY A 328 14.08 -7.31 21.07
N ALA A 329 13.93 -8.19 22.04
CA ALA A 329 13.14 -9.41 21.94
C ALA A 329 11.65 -9.17 22.18
N TRP A 330 10.86 -10.15 21.72
CA TRP A 330 9.52 -10.39 22.23
C TRP A 330 9.50 -11.72 23.01
N VAL A 331 8.70 -11.79 24.06
CA VAL A 331 8.56 -12.97 24.90
C VAL A 331 7.08 -13.16 25.22
N GLY A 332 6.58 -14.37 25.03
CA GLY A 332 5.20 -14.73 25.35
C GLY A 332 4.96 -14.89 26.86
N ALA A 333 3.70 -14.78 27.25
CA ALA A 333 3.28 -14.87 28.64
C ALA A 333 3.18 -16.31 29.16
N SER A 334 3.28 -17.32 28.30
CA SER A 334 3.10 -18.72 28.66
C SER A 334 4.43 -19.45 28.94
N GLN A 335 4.40 -20.48 29.78
CA GLN A 335 5.54 -21.38 30.01
C GLN A 335 5.80 -22.36 28.85
N ILE A 336 5.11 -22.18 27.71
CA ILE A 336 5.21 -23.01 26.51
C ILE A 336 6.10 -22.30 25.49
N ALA A 337 6.33 -22.88 24.33
CA ALA A 337 7.27 -22.47 23.28
C ALA A 337 7.55 -20.95 23.13
N GLU A 338 6.55 -20.07 23.26
CA GLU A 338 6.70 -18.62 23.20
C GLU A 338 7.39 -17.97 24.42
N ALA A 339 7.65 -18.74 25.50
CA ALA A 339 8.53 -18.28 26.57
C ALA A 339 9.99 -18.18 26.10
N GLN A 340 10.35 -18.93 25.06
CA GLN A 340 11.63 -18.74 24.37
C GLN A 340 11.57 -17.49 23.48
N GLY A 341 12.47 -16.55 23.77
CA GLY A 341 12.51 -15.28 23.06
C GLY A 341 12.73 -15.46 21.56
N GLU A 342 13.50 -16.48 21.16
CA GLU A 342 13.78 -16.79 19.76
C GLU A 342 12.50 -17.13 18.98
N ILE A 343 11.60 -17.89 19.55
CA ILE A 343 10.34 -18.29 18.91
C ILE A 343 9.37 -17.10 18.83
N ALA A 344 9.15 -16.41 19.95
CA ALA A 344 8.25 -15.26 19.99
C ALA A 344 8.74 -14.12 19.10
N THR A 345 10.07 -13.85 19.12
CA THR A 345 10.68 -12.84 18.26
C THR A 345 10.56 -13.21 16.79
N SER A 346 10.76 -14.49 16.44
CA SER A 346 10.62 -14.94 15.06
C SER A 346 9.18 -14.76 14.53
N PHE A 347 8.16 -15.08 15.31
CA PHE A 347 6.77 -14.84 14.92
C PHE A 347 6.45 -13.36 14.83
N ALA A 348 6.94 -12.53 15.76
CA ALA A 348 6.77 -11.08 15.70
C ALA A 348 7.44 -10.48 14.47
N LEU A 349 8.65 -10.88 14.13
CA LEU A 349 9.36 -10.46 12.92
C LEU A 349 8.62 -10.88 11.65
N LEU A 350 8.10 -12.09 11.56
CA LEU A 350 7.32 -12.56 10.42
C LEU A 350 6.06 -11.72 10.23
N PHE A 351 5.36 -11.37 11.31
CA PHE A 351 4.21 -10.47 11.25
C PHE A 351 4.60 -9.09 10.73
N LEU A 352 5.60 -8.46 11.33
CA LEU A 352 6.02 -7.10 10.99
C LEU A 352 6.56 -7.01 9.58
N SER A 353 7.42 -7.97 9.18
CA SER A 353 8.15 -7.91 7.92
C SER A 353 7.27 -8.22 6.71
N LYS A 354 6.47 -9.27 6.75
CA LYS A 354 5.59 -9.65 5.63
C LYS A 354 4.41 -8.69 5.47
N GLY A 355 3.87 -8.18 6.58
CA GLY A 355 2.73 -7.26 6.55
C GLY A 355 3.05 -5.87 6.01
N ARG A 356 4.34 -5.47 5.93
CA ARG A 356 4.78 -4.17 5.39
C ARG A 356 4.98 -4.15 3.87
N TRP A 357 4.96 -5.30 3.19
CA TRP A 357 5.20 -5.35 1.75
C TRP A 357 4.34 -4.36 0.98
N PRO A 358 4.87 -3.75 -0.11
CA PRO A 358 4.12 -2.80 -0.91
C PRO A 358 2.80 -3.38 -1.42
N VAL A 359 1.73 -2.62 -1.23
CA VAL A 359 0.42 -2.92 -1.81
C VAL A 359 0.35 -2.27 -3.18
N VAL A 360 0.49 -3.05 -4.25
CA VAL A 360 0.46 -2.50 -5.62
C VAL A 360 -0.94 -2.12 -6.06
N ALA A 361 -1.95 -2.88 -5.64
CA ALA A 361 -3.35 -2.64 -6.00
C ALA A 361 -4.29 -2.96 -4.85
N ALA A 362 -5.35 -2.16 -4.69
CA ALA A 362 -6.44 -2.40 -3.76
C ALA A 362 -7.75 -2.59 -4.52
N LYS A 363 -8.46 -3.68 -4.25
CA LYS A 363 -9.79 -3.94 -4.79
C LYS A 363 -10.84 -3.23 -3.94
N TYR A 364 -11.70 -2.43 -4.55
CA TYR A 364 -12.72 -1.65 -3.87
C TYR A 364 -13.97 -2.49 -3.67
N GLU A 365 -14.24 -2.90 -2.43
CA GLU A 365 -15.43 -3.65 -2.03
C GLU A 365 -16.59 -2.70 -1.82
N TYR A 366 -17.61 -2.75 -2.69
CA TYR A 366 -18.81 -1.93 -2.60
C TYR A 366 -20.08 -2.80 -2.71
N GLY A 367 -21.21 -2.26 -2.27
CA GLY A 367 -22.47 -2.99 -2.29
C GLY A 367 -22.56 -4.08 -1.21
N THR A 368 -23.58 -4.93 -1.33
CA THR A 368 -23.85 -6.07 -0.43
C THR A 368 -23.78 -7.40 -1.16
N ASP A 369 -23.89 -7.37 -2.46
CA ASP A 369 -23.70 -8.47 -3.38
C ASP A 369 -22.25 -8.48 -3.89
N ARG A 370 -21.77 -9.60 -4.34
CA ARG A 370 -20.37 -9.75 -4.77
C ARG A 370 -20.13 -9.42 -6.24
N GLN A 371 -20.94 -8.57 -6.82
CA GLN A 371 -20.80 -8.15 -8.22
C GLN A 371 -19.44 -7.51 -8.53
N TRP A 372 -18.84 -6.84 -7.54
CA TRP A 372 -17.50 -6.27 -7.61
C TRP A 372 -16.37 -7.32 -7.66
N ASP A 373 -16.67 -8.61 -7.41
CA ASP A 373 -15.69 -9.67 -7.23
C ASP A 373 -16.03 -10.97 -8.01
N GLN A 374 -16.47 -10.84 -9.23
CA GLN A 374 -16.85 -11.99 -10.09
C GLN A 374 -15.66 -12.92 -10.37
N ASN A 375 -14.45 -12.38 -10.48
CA ASN A 375 -13.22 -13.13 -10.68
C ASN A 375 -12.27 -12.89 -9.49
N PRO A 376 -12.51 -13.51 -8.33
CA PRO A 376 -11.81 -13.18 -7.08
C PRO A 376 -10.30 -13.43 -7.14
N LYS A 377 -9.86 -14.44 -7.90
CA LYS A 377 -8.44 -14.80 -8.06
C LYS A 377 -7.72 -13.99 -9.14
N GLY A 378 -8.44 -13.20 -9.96
CA GLY A 378 -7.85 -12.48 -11.10
C GLY A 378 -6.77 -11.47 -10.67
N LEU A 379 -7.08 -10.56 -9.76
CA LEU A 379 -6.11 -9.58 -9.27
C LEU A 379 -4.92 -10.25 -8.56
N HIS A 380 -5.15 -11.31 -7.79
CA HIS A 380 -4.10 -12.09 -7.16
C HIS A 380 -3.09 -12.63 -8.19
N GLN A 381 -3.57 -13.25 -9.27
CA GLN A 381 -2.71 -13.80 -10.33
C GLN A 381 -1.96 -12.71 -11.10
N LEU A 382 -2.61 -11.56 -11.35
CA LEU A 382 -1.94 -10.41 -11.94
C LEU A 382 -0.78 -9.92 -11.07
N VAL A 383 -1.04 -9.70 -9.77
CA VAL A 383 -0.02 -9.22 -8.82
C VAL A 383 1.13 -10.23 -8.69
N ARG A 384 0.83 -11.52 -8.62
CA ARG A 384 1.83 -12.58 -8.57
C ARG A 384 2.72 -12.62 -9.83
N THR A 385 2.11 -12.41 -11.01
CA THR A 385 2.87 -12.31 -12.26
C THR A 385 3.75 -11.07 -12.27
N THR A 386 3.24 -9.97 -11.76
CA THR A 386 3.98 -8.71 -11.62
C THR A 386 5.15 -8.84 -10.64
N GLU A 387 4.93 -9.47 -9.48
CA GLU A 387 5.97 -9.77 -8.48
C GLU A 387 7.16 -10.52 -9.10
N LYS A 388 6.86 -11.60 -9.84
CA LYS A 388 7.91 -12.39 -10.52
C LYS A 388 8.65 -11.59 -11.59
N ARG A 389 7.95 -10.73 -12.35
CA ARG A 389 8.57 -9.93 -13.43
C ARG A 389 9.45 -8.81 -12.92
N TRP A 390 9.02 -8.16 -11.85
CA TRP A 390 9.76 -7.03 -11.29
C TRP A 390 10.81 -7.45 -10.27
N ASP A 391 10.87 -8.75 -9.95
CA ASP A 391 11.73 -9.30 -8.88
C ASP A 391 11.59 -8.49 -7.58
N GLN A 392 10.36 -8.15 -7.24
CA GLN A 392 10.02 -7.33 -6.08
C GLN A 392 8.86 -7.95 -5.33
N LYS A 393 8.98 -8.08 -4.00
CA LYS A 393 7.88 -8.55 -3.15
C LYS A 393 6.71 -7.58 -3.20
N LEU A 394 5.56 -8.06 -3.63
CA LEU A 394 4.33 -7.30 -3.79
C LEU A 394 3.17 -7.95 -3.08
N THR A 395 2.18 -7.15 -2.73
CA THR A 395 0.90 -7.64 -2.24
C THR A 395 -0.25 -6.84 -2.84
N TRP A 396 -1.44 -7.36 -2.67
CA TRP A 396 -2.69 -6.68 -3.00
C TRP A 396 -3.61 -6.72 -1.78
N GLN A 397 -4.68 -5.92 -1.80
CA GLN A 397 -5.66 -5.93 -0.73
C GLN A 397 -7.07 -5.67 -1.25
N THR A 398 -8.08 -6.07 -0.47
CA THR A 398 -9.47 -5.64 -0.61
C THR A 398 -9.76 -4.62 0.47
N VAL A 399 -10.38 -3.52 0.08
CA VAL A 399 -10.69 -2.40 0.97
C VAL A 399 -12.20 -2.18 0.97
N ASN A 400 -12.80 -2.29 2.15
CA ASN A 400 -14.24 -2.05 2.32
C ASN A 400 -14.54 -0.55 2.20
N SER A 401 -15.37 -0.18 1.23
CA SER A 401 -15.70 1.21 0.90
C SER A 401 -16.46 1.97 1.99
N ARG A 402 -17.09 1.26 2.93
CA ARG A 402 -17.81 1.87 4.04
C ARG A 402 -16.88 2.29 5.18
N LEU A 403 -15.73 1.62 5.31
CA LEU A 403 -14.77 1.81 6.39
C LEU A 403 -13.59 2.68 5.96
N ALA A 404 -13.22 2.61 4.68
CA ALA A 404 -12.03 3.26 4.17
C ALA A 404 -12.14 4.78 4.10
N SER A 405 -11.14 5.45 4.64
CA SER A 405 -10.85 6.86 4.35
C SER A 405 -10.01 7.01 3.07
N VAL A 406 -9.87 8.22 2.58
CA VAL A 406 -8.96 8.53 1.45
C VAL A 406 -7.52 8.10 1.78
N ASN A 407 -7.07 8.34 3.01
CA ASN A 407 -5.74 7.91 3.48
C ASN A 407 -5.56 6.38 3.43
N ASP A 408 -6.62 5.63 3.69
CA ASP A 408 -6.59 4.18 3.60
C ASP A 408 -6.47 3.71 2.14
N LEU A 409 -7.17 4.36 1.22
CA LEU A 409 -7.07 4.06 -0.21
C LEU A 409 -5.69 4.43 -0.77
N LEU A 410 -5.13 5.56 -0.37
CA LEU A 410 -3.82 6.03 -0.82
C LEU A 410 -2.64 5.14 -0.38
N GLN A 411 -2.84 4.18 0.50
CA GLN A 411 -1.82 3.15 0.79
C GLN A 411 -1.54 2.25 -0.42
N SER A 412 -2.48 2.18 -1.36
CA SER A 412 -2.30 1.49 -2.64
C SER A 412 -2.23 2.52 -3.77
N PRO A 413 -1.22 2.50 -4.65
CA PRO A 413 -1.14 3.39 -5.81
C PRO A 413 -2.28 3.16 -6.79
N VAL A 414 -2.78 1.93 -6.88
CA VAL A 414 -3.85 1.55 -7.80
C VAL A 414 -5.06 1.08 -7.01
N LEU A 415 -6.19 1.75 -7.21
CA LEU A 415 -7.49 1.29 -6.76
C LEU A 415 -8.20 0.60 -7.91
N VAL A 416 -8.67 -0.61 -7.67
CA VAL A 416 -9.38 -1.40 -8.66
C VAL A 416 -10.88 -1.34 -8.39
N LEU A 417 -11.65 -1.00 -9.41
CA LEU A 417 -13.11 -0.97 -9.39
C LEU A 417 -13.66 -1.82 -10.53
N SER A 418 -14.40 -2.86 -10.22
CA SER A 418 -15.01 -3.73 -11.23
C SER A 418 -16.45 -4.11 -10.85
N GLY A 419 -17.25 -4.50 -11.82
CA GLY A 419 -18.63 -4.89 -11.56
C GLY A 419 -19.35 -5.43 -12.80
N THR A 420 -20.51 -6.02 -12.55
CA THR A 420 -21.42 -6.56 -13.57
C THR A 420 -22.63 -5.66 -13.73
N ASP A 421 -23.29 -5.35 -12.62
CA ASP A 421 -24.53 -4.59 -12.58
C ASP A 421 -24.33 -3.15 -12.08
N SER A 422 -25.42 -2.48 -11.77
CA SER A 422 -25.44 -1.07 -11.37
C SER A 422 -24.50 -0.73 -10.21
N LEU A 423 -23.76 0.35 -10.37
CA LEU A 423 -22.78 0.85 -9.42
C LEU A 423 -23.46 1.76 -8.38
N ASN A 424 -24.08 1.17 -7.38
CA ASN A 424 -24.80 1.90 -6.34
C ASN A 424 -23.85 2.44 -5.25
N LEU A 425 -23.20 3.57 -5.50
CA LEU A 425 -22.35 4.24 -4.54
C LEU A 425 -23.08 5.37 -3.80
N SER A 426 -22.93 5.42 -2.48
CA SER A 426 -23.39 6.56 -1.68
C SER A 426 -22.61 7.85 -2.01
N LYS A 427 -23.18 9.00 -1.69
CA LYS A 427 -22.51 10.31 -1.87
C LYS A 427 -21.11 10.32 -1.24
N LYS A 428 -20.97 9.82 0.00
CA LYS A 428 -19.68 9.74 0.69
C LYS A 428 -18.66 8.87 -0.06
N GLN A 429 -19.08 7.73 -0.60
CA GLN A 429 -18.19 6.86 -1.38
C GLN A 429 -17.72 7.52 -2.67
N LYS A 430 -18.60 8.27 -3.35
CA LYS A 430 -18.25 9.08 -4.52
C LYS A 430 -17.24 10.17 -4.19
N GLU A 431 -17.46 10.92 -3.11
CA GLU A 431 -16.53 11.95 -2.60
C GLU A 431 -15.15 11.33 -2.28
N VAL A 432 -15.10 10.19 -1.60
CA VAL A 432 -13.85 9.50 -1.28
C VAL A 432 -13.12 9.03 -2.55
N LEU A 433 -13.83 8.57 -3.57
CA LEU A 433 -13.22 8.20 -4.86
C LEU A 433 -12.65 9.41 -5.60
N GLN A 434 -13.40 10.52 -5.64
CA GLN A 434 -12.94 11.76 -6.24
C GLN A 434 -11.70 12.28 -5.53
N ASP A 435 -11.75 12.34 -4.20
CA ASP A 435 -10.60 12.76 -3.38
C ASP A 435 -9.39 11.84 -3.56
N TYR A 436 -9.61 10.52 -3.68
CA TYR A 436 -8.53 9.57 -3.93
C TYR A 436 -7.80 9.89 -5.24
N VAL A 437 -8.54 10.12 -6.33
CA VAL A 437 -7.95 10.45 -7.64
C VAL A 437 -7.30 11.83 -7.62
N THR A 438 -7.97 12.86 -7.10
CA THR A 438 -7.44 14.23 -7.04
C THR A 438 -6.22 14.35 -6.13
N GLN A 439 -6.07 13.42 -5.18
CA GLN A 439 -4.90 13.31 -4.32
C GLN A 439 -3.81 12.38 -4.88
N GLY A 440 -3.85 12.08 -6.17
CA GLY A 440 -2.80 11.37 -6.90
C GLY A 440 -2.95 9.85 -6.91
N GLY A 441 -4.08 9.30 -6.47
CA GLY A 441 -4.43 7.89 -6.65
C GLY A 441 -4.70 7.56 -8.12
N PHE A 442 -4.56 6.30 -8.48
CA PHE A 442 -4.84 5.80 -9.83
C PHE A 442 -6.02 4.82 -9.79
N LEU A 443 -7.09 5.12 -10.52
CA LEU A 443 -8.26 4.25 -10.62
C LEU A 443 -8.17 3.38 -11.87
N PHE A 444 -8.11 2.07 -11.68
CA PHE A 444 -8.20 1.09 -12.74
C PHE A 444 -9.55 0.37 -12.68
N ALA A 445 -10.40 0.56 -13.68
CA ALA A 445 -11.72 -0.03 -13.69
C ALA A 445 -11.95 -0.93 -14.90
N TRP A 446 -12.81 -1.93 -14.75
CA TRP A 446 -13.31 -2.75 -15.87
C TRP A 446 -14.72 -3.26 -15.61
N ALA A 447 -15.48 -3.47 -16.68
CA ALA A 447 -16.74 -4.19 -16.62
C ALA A 447 -16.48 -5.69 -16.64
N ASN A 448 -17.24 -6.44 -15.83
CA ASN A 448 -17.24 -7.91 -15.88
C ASN A 448 -18.16 -8.41 -17.00
N GLN A 449 -18.15 -7.75 -18.15
CA GLN A 449 -18.96 -8.06 -19.30
C GLN A 449 -18.20 -8.99 -20.25
N SER A 450 -18.86 -10.05 -20.72
CA SER A 450 -18.42 -10.88 -21.83
C SER A 450 -19.63 -11.24 -22.69
N GLU A 451 -19.42 -11.84 -23.87
CA GLU A 451 -20.53 -12.25 -24.74
C GLU A 451 -21.51 -13.23 -24.06
N ASP A 452 -21.04 -13.96 -23.04
CA ASP A 452 -21.85 -14.91 -22.27
C ASP A 452 -22.40 -14.31 -20.97
N CYS A 453 -22.12 -13.04 -20.67
CA CYS A 453 -22.54 -12.35 -19.46
C CYS A 453 -23.48 -11.19 -19.81
N GLU A 454 -24.74 -11.30 -19.47
CA GLU A 454 -25.65 -10.17 -19.45
C GLU A 454 -25.26 -9.23 -18.29
N GLY A 455 -24.83 -8.03 -18.59
CA GLY A 455 -24.37 -7.09 -17.54
C GLY A 455 -23.89 -5.76 -18.11
N ALA A 456 -24.77 -5.02 -18.77
CA ALA A 456 -24.46 -3.66 -19.28
C ALA A 456 -24.55 -2.57 -18.19
N GLY A 457 -25.06 -2.88 -16.99
CA GLY A 457 -25.34 -1.88 -15.96
C GLY A 457 -24.10 -1.18 -15.45
N PHE A 458 -23.00 -1.92 -15.22
CA PHE A 458 -21.75 -1.32 -14.72
C PHE A 458 -21.12 -0.34 -15.71
N ASP A 459 -21.04 -0.67 -17.01
CA ASP A 459 -20.44 0.21 -18.02
C ASP A 459 -21.19 1.55 -18.10
N GLU A 460 -22.51 1.51 -18.16
CA GLU A 460 -23.33 2.72 -18.22
C GLU A 460 -23.18 3.57 -16.96
N ASP A 461 -23.26 2.95 -15.79
CA ASP A 461 -23.16 3.66 -14.51
C ASP A 461 -21.73 4.19 -14.23
N PHE A 462 -20.70 3.44 -14.65
CA PHE A 462 -19.32 3.93 -14.53
C PHE A 462 -19.09 5.18 -15.40
N ARG A 463 -19.59 5.20 -16.62
CA ARG A 463 -19.50 6.39 -17.50
C ARG A 463 -20.24 7.59 -16.91
N LYS A 464 -21.44 7.37 -16.36
CA LYS A 464 -22.20 8.42 -15.65
C LYS A 464 -21.44 8.93 -14.43
N LEU A 465 -20.89 8.01 -13.62
CA LEU A 465 -20.10 8.36 -12.45
C LEU A 465 -18.88 9.21 -12.82
N MET A 466 -18.17 8.83 -13.88
CA MET A 466 -17.01 9.62 -14.33
C MET A 466 -17.39 11.01 -14.80
N ALA A 467 -18.49 11.14 -15.55
CA ALA A 467 -19.00 12.45 -15.98
C ALA A 467 -19.49 13.31 -14.79
N GLU A 468 -20.02 12.68 -13.74
CA GLU A 468 -20.41 13.38 -12.49
C GLU A 468 -19.19 13.87 -11.70
N LEU A 469 -18.15 13.02 -11.52
CA LEU A 469 -17.01 13.33 -10.68
C LEU A 469 -15.96 14.20 -11.37
N PHE A 470 -15.83 14.10 -12.70
CA PHE A 470 -14.83 14.78 -13.51
C PHE A 470 -15.47 15.42 -14.76
N PRO A 471 -16.36 16.39 -14.59
CA PRO A 471 -17.13 16.99 -15.70
C PRO A 471 -16.26 17.65 -16.76
N ASP A 472 -15.11 18.21 -16.37
CA ASP A 472 -14.18 18.91 -17.26
C ASP A 472 -13.20 17.96 -17.98
N SER A 473 -13.23 16.66 -17.68
CA SER A 473 -12.29 15.66 -18.20
C SER A 473 -13.04 14.44 -18.73
N PRO A 474 -13.43 14.40 -20.00
CA PRO A 474 -14.22 13.31 -20.56
C PRO A 474 -13.43 12.00 -20.63
N LEU A 475 -14.14 10.88 -20.45
CA LEU A 475 -13.58 9.54 -20.63
C LEU A 475 -13.40 9.28 -22.14
N THR A 476 -12.16 9.27 -22.61
CA THR A 476 -11.81 9.13 -24.04
C THR A 476 -10.94 7.90 -24.30
N ALA A 477 -10.99 7.37 -25.52
CA ALA A 477 -10.12 6.27 -25.92
C ALA A 477 -8.64 6.68 -25.86
N LEU A 478 -7.79 5.83 -25.32
CA LEU A 478 -6.35 6.07 -25.25
C LEU A 478 -5.72 5.87 -26.63
N ASP A 479 -4.92 6.86 -27.06
CA ASP A 479 -4.16 6.81 -28.32
C ASP A 479 -3.18 5.62 -28.33
N ALA A 480 -2.90 5.06 -29.52
CA ALA A 480 -2.00 3.94 -29.67
C ALA A 480 -0.54 4.24 -29.24
N ASN A 481 -0.15 5.51 -29.17
CA ASN A 481 1.17 5.94 -28.67
C ASN A 481 1.18 6.21 -27.17
N HIS A 482 0.04 6.04 -26.47
CA HIS A 482 -0.03 6.26 -25.03
C HIS A 482 0.94 5.34 -24.29
N PRO A 483 1.72 5.85 -23.31
CA PRO A 483 2.76 5.07 -22.62
C PRO A 483 2.27 3.78 -21.95
N ILE A 484 1.01 3.69 -21.62
CA ILE A 484 0.42 2.50 -20.98
C ILE A 484 0.59 1.24 -21.82
N TRP A 485 0.62 1.37 -23.16
CA TRP A 485 0.75 0.23 -24.07
C TRP A 485 2.13 -0.41 -24.06
N PHE A 486 3.13 0.29 -23.48
CA PHE A 486 4.52 -0.17 -23.44
C PHE A 486 5.23 0.14 -22.12
N ALA A 487 4.46 0.30 -21.04
CA ALA A 487 5.01 0.63 -19.71
C ALA A 487 5.86 -0.49 -19.09
N ASP A 488 5.58 -1.76 -19.42
CA ASP A 488 6.38 -2.93 -19.02
C ASP A 488 6.90 -3.68 -20.25
N ARG A 489 6.03 -3.98 -21.21
CA ARG A 489 6.33 -4.57 -22.50
C ARG A 489 5.33 -4.06 -23.51
N ALA A 490 5.73 -3.97 -24.76
CA ALA A 490 4.84 -3.52 -25.81
C ALA A 490 3.63 -4.46 -25.99
N VAL A 491 2.44 -3.87 -25.94
CA VAL A 491 1.15 -4.51 -26.23
C VAL A 491 0.44 -3.69 -27.29
N LYS A 492 -0.07 -4.34 -28.31
CA LYS A 492 -0.87 -3.66 -29.33
C LYS A 492 -2.27 -3.38 -28.79
N PRO A 493 -2.81 -2.15 -28.99
CA PRO A 493 -4.21 -1.88 -28.72
C PRO A 493 -5.12 -2.88 -29.44
N SER A 494 -6.12 -3.41 -28.75
CA SER A 494 -7.08 -4.37 -29.31
C SER A 494 -8.50 -3.80 -29.20
N PRO A 495 -9.32 -3.92 -30.27
CA PRO A 495 -10.72 -3.56 -30.21
C PRO A 495 -11.52 -4.36 -29.17
N ASP A 496 -11.10 -5.59 -28.86
CA ASP A 496 -11.78 -6.46 -27.88
C ASP A 496 -11.50 -6.00 -26.43
N ARG A 497 -10.42 -5.25 -26.23
CA ARG A 497 -9.98 -4.73 -24.92
C ARG A 497 -9.56 -3.27 -25.04
N PRO A 498 -10.49 -2.37 -25.44
CA PRO A 498 -10.17 -0.96 -25.56
C PRO A 498 -9.91 -0.37 -24.20
N LEU A 499 -8.90 0.49 -24.08
CA LEU A 499 -8.69 1.30 -22.88
C LEU A 499 -9.19 2.72 -23.12
N LEU A 500 -10.00 3.18 -22.18
CA LEU A 500 -10.43 4.58 -22.09
C LEU A 500 -9.74 5.21 -20.88
N GLY A 501 -9.49 6.52 -20.93
CA GLY A 501 -8.82 7.24 -19.85
C GLY A 501 -9.40 8.59 -19.57
N ILE A 502 -9.22 9.03 -18.33
CA ILE A 502 -9.43 10.42 -17.88
C ILE A 502 -8.09 10.98 -17.46
N GLN A 503 -7.71 12.09 -18.03
CA GLN A 503 -6.57 12.86 -17.57
C GLN A 503 -6.99 13.66 -16.34
N ALA A 504 -6.40 13.35 -15.20
CA ALA A 504 -6.55 14.11 -13.96
C ALA A 504 -5.17 14.28 -13.33
N CYS A 505 -4.89 15.46 -12.80
CA CYS A 505 -3.56 15.83 -12.36
C CYS A 505 -2.54 15.77 -13.52
N CYS A 506 -1.41 15.13 -13.31
CA CYS A 506 -0.28 15.14 -14.26
C CYS A 506 -0.22 13.93 -15.20
N ARG A 507 -1.24 13.07 -15.19
CA ARG A 507 -1.25 11.81 -15.96
C ARG A 507 -2.67 11.34 -16.22
N THR A 508 -2.82 10.33 -17.06
CA THR A 508 -4.04 9.54 -17.09
C THR A 508 -4.19 8.85 -15.74
N SER A 509 -5.07 9.37 -14.89
CA SER A 509 -5.26 8.89 -13.50
C SER A 509 -6.41 7.88 -13.37
N ILE A 510 -7.28 7.80 -14.37
CA ILE A 510 -8.35 6.82 -14.45
C ILE A 510 -8.19 6.08 -15.77
N VAL A 511 -8.17 4.74 -15.69
CA VAL A 511 -8.17 3.86 -16.87
C VAL A 511 -9.33 2.89 -16.75
N TYR A 512 -10.09 2.77 -17.81
CA TYR A 512 -11.27 1.91 -17.87
C TYR A 512 -11.22 0.98 -19.09
N CYS A 513 -11.59 -0.29 -18.87
CA CYS A 513 -11.79 -1.28 -19.93
C CYS A 513 -13.23 -1.82 -19.85
N PRO A 514 -14.03 -1.74 -20.92
CA PRO A 514 -15.39 -2.30 -20.91
C PRO A 514 -15.42 -3.83 -20.99
N ALA A 515 -14.28 -4.52 -21.07
CA ALA A 515 -14.18 -5.98 -21.13
C ALA A 515 -13.66 -6.58 -19.81
N ASN A 516 -14.03 -7.85 -19.53
CA ASN A 516 -13.63 -8.56 -18.33
C ASN A 516 -12.14 -8.99 -18.37
N LEU A 517 -11.26 -8.15 -17.84
CA LEU A 517 -9.82 -8.43 -17.76
C LEU A 517 -9.50 -9.48 -16.69
N ALA A 518 -10.22 -9.47 -15.57
CA ALA A 518 -9.91 -10.31 -14.41
C ALA A 518 -10.15 -11.80 -14.70
N CYS A 519 -11.07 -12.13 -15.57
CA CYS A 519 -11.31 -13.48 -16.04
C CYS A 519 -10.06 -14.08 -16.71
N ALA A 520 -9.50 -13.37 -17.67
CA ALA A 520 -8.26 -13.80 -18.34
C ALA A 520 -7.08 -13.88 -17.35
N TRP A 521 -6.98 -12.95 -16.40
CA TRP A 521 -5.95 -13.02 -15.37
C TRP A 521 -6.10 -14.24 -14.47
N GLN A 522 -7.33 -14.62 -14.12
CA GLN A 522 -7.60 -15.82 -13.35
C GLN A 522 -7.20 -17.09 -14.10
N ALA A 523 -7.46 -17.11 -15.42
CA ALA A 523 -7.05 -18.20 -16.31
C ALA A 523 -5.52 -18.30 -16.51
N ALA A 524 -4.77 -17.28 -16.12
CA ALA A 524 -3.30 -17.27 -16.16
C ALA A 524 -2.65 -18.13 -15.07
N HIS A 525 -3.43 -18.75 -14.18
CA HIS A 525 -2.88 -19.67 -13.19
C HIS A 525 -2.13 -20.82 -13.87
N PRO A 526 -0.91 -21.21 -13.41
CA PRO A 526 -0.05 -22.18 -14.09
C PRO A 526 -0.72 -23.54 -14.35
N VAL A 527 -1.61 -23.99 -13.47
CA VAL A 527 -2.36 -25.25 -13.64
C VAL A 527 -3.34 -25.13 -14.80
N PHE A 528 -4.09 -24.02 -14.94
CA PHE A 528 -5.04 -23.80 -16.02
C PHE A 528 -4.38 -23.59 -17.37
N GLN A 529 -3.30 -22.80 -17.38
CA GLN A 529 -2.59 -22.52 -18.64
C GLN A 529 -2.11 -23.78 -19.37
N ARG A 530 -1.82 -24.87 -18.65
CA ARG A 530 -1.41 -26.14 -19.28
C ARG A 530 -2.52 -26.72 -20.13
N GLU A 531 -3.77 -26.59 -19.71
CA GLU A 531 -4.95 -27.21 -20.33
C GLU A 531 -5.62 -26.34 -21.40
N LEU A 532 -5.29 -25.03 -21.46
CA LEU A 532 -5.89 -24.11 -22.42
C LEU A 532 -5.41 -24.38 -23.87
N PRO A 533 -6.30 -24.22 -24.87
CA PRO A 533 -5.94 -24.15 -26.29
C PRO A 533 -4.94 -23.02 -26.56
N ALA A 534 -4.07 -23.17 -27.58
CA ALA A 534 -3.03 -22.20 -27.90
C ALA A 534 -3.56 -20.77 -28.15
N ALA A 535 -4.69 -20.63 -28.81
CA ALA A 535 -5.33 -19.33 -29.04
C ALA A 535 -5.69 -18.62 -27.74
N LEU A 536 -6.31 -19.35 -26.79
CA LEU A 536 -6.66 -18.78 -25.46
C LEU A 536 -5.43 -18.49 -24.60
N LYS A 537 -4.36 -19.29 -24.71
CA LYS A 537 -3.08 -18.98 -24.04
C LYS A 537 -2.54 -17.62 -24.45
N ASN A 538 -2.60 -17.29 -25.74
CA ASN A 538 -2.16 -16.00 -26.26
C ASN A 538 -3.05 -14.86 -25.74
N GLU A 539 -4.37 -15.04 -25.80
CA GLU A 539 -5.33 -14.05 -25.28
C GLU A 539 -5.14 -13.78 -23.79
N VAL A 540 -4.99 -14.82 -22.98
CA VAL A 540 -4.69 -14.73 -21.55
C VAL A 540 -3.36 -14.01 -21.32
N SER A 541 -2.31 -14.37 -22.09
CA SER A 541 -0.99 -13.74 -21.97
C SER A 541 -1.03 -12.25 -22.30
N GLU A 542 -1.75 -11.84 -23.34
CA GLU A 542 -1.91 -10.44 -23.73
C GLU A 542 -2.70 -9.65 -22.68
N SER A 543 -3.79 -10.23 -22.13
CA SER A 543 -4.57 -9.60 -21.08
C SER A 543 -3.77 -9.40 -19.79
N VAL A 544 -2.97 -10.40 -19.41
CA VAL A 544 -2.04 -10.28 -18.28
C VAL A 544 -1.00 -9.20 -18.54
N GLN A 545 -0.43 -9.18 -19.74
CA GLN A 545 0.55 -8.17 -20.11
C GLN A 545 -0.03 -6.76 -20.03
N LEU A 546 -1.27 -6.59 -20.50
CA LEU A 546 -2.00 -5.32 -20.39
C LEU A 546 -2.18 -4.91 -18.92
N GLY A 547 -2.60 -5.83 -18.05
CA GLY A 547 -2.72 -5.56 -16.62
C GLY A 547 -1.38 -5.15 -15.98
N VAL A 548 -0.27 -5.84 -16.31
CA VAL A 548 1.08 -5.49 -15.83
C VAL A 548 1.48 -4.10 -16.34
N ASN A 549 1.19 -3.77 -17.60
CA ASN A 549 1.44 -2.45 -18.16
C ASN A 549 0.68 -1.35 -17.42
N VAL A 550 -0.60 -1.57 -17.08
CA VAL A 550 -1.38 -0.61 -16.28
C VAL A 550 -0.74 -0.39 -14.92
N LEU A 551 -0.34 -1.47 -14.23
CA LEU A 551 0.36 -1.37 -12.95
C LEU A 551 1.71 -0.64 -13.08
N ALA A 552 2.49 -0.94 -14.11
CA ALA A 552 3.77 -0.29 -14.39
C ALA A 552 3.60 1.21 -14.69
N TYR A 553 2.62 1.56 -15.52
CA TYR A 553 2.28 2.94 -15.85
C TYR A 553 1.86 3.72 -14.59
N ALA A 554 0.96 3.12 -13.79
CA ALA A 554 0.43 3.75 -12.59
C ALA A 554 1.49 4.01 -11.51
N THR A 555 2.51 3.13 -11.41
CA THR A 555 3.48 3.13 -10.29
C THR A 555 4.88 3.59 -10.68
N GLY A 556 5.19 3.61 -11.97
CA GLY A 556 6.58 3.76 -12.45
C GLY A 556 7.50 2.65 -11.93
N ARG A 557 6.95 1.51 -11.49
CA ARG A 557 7.62 0.39 -10.81
C ARG A 557 8.33 0.78 -9.50
N ASN A 558 8.10 1.97 -9.00
CA ASN A 558 8.65 2.46 -7.73
C ASN A 558 7.57 2.42 -6.65
N LEU A 559 7.57 1.36 -5.87
CA LEU A 559 6.60 1.12 -4.82
C LEU A 559 7.23 1.35 -3.44
N GLN A 560 6.50 2.06 -2.61
CA GLN A 560 6.86 2.28 -1.22
C GLN A 560 6.25 1.20 -0.32
N GLU A 561 6.90 0.90 0.78
CA GLU A 561 6.34 0.02 1.80
C GLU A 561 5.01 0.59 2.33
N LYS A 562 4.14 -0.30 2.79
CA LYS A 562 2.76 0.01 3.19
C LYS A 562 2.61 1.20 4.14
N LEU A 563 3.59 1.42 5.02
CA LEU A 563 3.57 2.52 6.01
C LEU A 563 4.44 3.74 5.63
N ASP A 564 5.18 3.69 4.54
CA ASP A 564 6.08 4.78 4.12
C ASP A 564 5.39 5.89 3.33
N ARG A 565 4.14 5.69 2.94
CA ARG A 565 3.40 6.71 2.23
C ARG A 565 3.17 7.91 3.11
N PRO A 566 3.43 9.13 2.62
CA PRO A 566 3.12 10.33 3.35
C PRO A 566 1.63 10.28 3.69
N GLN A 567 1.31 10.25 4.98
CA GLN A 567 -0.01 10.61 5.43
C GLN A 567 -0.21 12.04 4.95
N ILE A 568 -1.22 12.26 4.12
CA ILE A 568 -1.69 13.60 3.82
C ILE A 568 -2.05 14.17 5.18
N ALA A 569 -1.33 15.23 5.58
CA ALA A 569 -1.71 15.95 6.76
C ALA A 569 -3.14 16.43 6.50
N GLU A 570 -4.13 15.75 7.08
CA GLU A 570 -5.42 16.36 7.28
C GLU A 570 -5.09 17.68 7.97
N ALA A 571 -5.49 18.78 7.37
CA ALA A 571 -5.37 20.08 8.02
C ALA A 571 -6.10 19.92 9.34
N SER A 572 -5.34 19.68 10.40
CA SER A 572 -5.90 19.58 11.74
C SER A 572 -6.68 20.86 11.95
N LEU A 573 -7.99 20.76 11.98
CA LEU A 573 -8.89 21.79 12.45
C LEU A 573 -8.70 21.94 13.98
N SER A 574 -7.45 21.99 14.43
CA SER A 574 -7.18 22.42 15.79
C SER A 574 -7.31 23.94 15.79
N ASP A 575 -8.37 24.40 16.42
CA ASP A 575 -8.71 25.79 16.73
C ASP A 575 -7.70 26.50 17.68
N GLU A 576 -6.45 26.06 17.66
CA GLU A 576 -5.39 26.82 18.29
C GLU A 576 -4.99 27.94 17.33
N ARG A 577 -5.41 29.15 17.64
CA ARG A 577 -5.04 30.40 16.95
C ARG A 577 -3.51 30.45 16.85
N PRO A 578 -2.90 30.15 15.68
CA PRO A 578 -1.46 30.18 15.56
C PRO A 578 -1.00 31.63 15.42
N ARG A 579 0.02 31.96 16.15
CA ARG A 579 0.85 33.13 15.91
C ARG A 579 1.28 33.09 14.43
N THR A 580 1.11 34.21 13.72
CA THR A 580 1.42 34.50 12.33
C THR A 580 2.13 33.39 11.55
N ARG A 581 1.36 32.58 10.81
CA ARG A 581 1.91 31.67 9.82
C ARG A 581 2.00 32.42 8.48
N LEU A 582 3.11 32.28 7.80
CA LEU A 582 3.27 32.78 6.43
C LEU A 582 2.25 32.06 5.51
N GLU A 583 1.40 32.82 4.85
CA GLU A 583 0.42 32.32 3.87
C GLU A 583 0.90 32.62 2.45
N LEU A 584 0.92 31.60 1.61
CA LEU A 584 1.42 31.68 0.23
C LEU A 584 0.38 31.04 -0.70
N PRO A 585 -0.49 31.85 -1.34
CA PRO A 585 -1.59 31.34 -2.17
C PRO A 585 -1.16 30.95 -3.57
N LYS A 586 -2.05 30.22 -4.27
CA LYS A 586 -1.97 29.95 -5.70
C LYS A 586 -2.87 30.93 -6.46
N LEU A 587 -2.41 31.41 -7.60
CA LEU A 587 -3.20 32.19 -8.52
C LEU A 587 -4.18 31.31 -9.31
N ILE A 588 -5.42 31.75 -9.44
CA ILE A 588 -6.44 31.14 -10.29
C ILE A 588 -6.29 31.68 -11.73
N HIS A 589 -6.43 30.80 -12.70
CA HIS A 589 -6.50 31.13 -14.12
C HIS A 589 -7.09 29.95 -14.91
N GLU A 590 -7.49 30.17 -16.17
CA GLU A 590 -8.16 29.16 -17.00
C GLU A 590 -7.22 28.03 -17.51
N GLY A 591 -5.92 28.19 -17.39
CA GLY A 591 -4.91 27.25 -17.90
C GLY A 591 -4.61 26.03 -17.03
N GLY A 592 -5.51 25.64 -16.12
CA GLY A 592 -5.32 24.48 -15.25
C GLY A 592 -4.65 24.82 -13.92
N ALA A 593 -5.05 25.93 -13.29
CA ALA A 593 -4.45 26.47 -12.06
C ALA A 593 -4.41 25.50 -10.86
N ASP A 594 -5.20 24.44 -10.87
CA ASP A 594 -5.27 23.48 -9.76
C ASP A 594 -5.11 22.02 -10.19
N GLU A 595 -4.61 21.75 -11.39
CA GLU A 595 -4.42 20.39 -11.90
C GLU A 595 -3.42 19.56 -11.07
N ALA A 596 -2.37 20.18 -10.52
CA ALA A 596 -1.49 19.56 -9.53
C ALA A 596 -1.79 20.15 -8.13
N SER A 597 -2.93 19.78 -7.57
CA SER A 597 -3.54 20.47 -6.42
C SER A 597 -2.69 20.43 -5.15
N ARG A 598 -1.87 19.39 -4.97
CA ARG A 598 -1.02 19.20 -3.79
C ARG A 598 0.41 19.68 -3.95
N ALA A 599 0.88 19.93 -5.17
CA ALA A 599 2.26 20.27 -5.46
C ALA A 599 2.78 21.40 -4.58
N TRP A 600 2.00 22.49 -4.51
CA TRP A 600 2.35 23.65 -3.69
C TRP A 600 2.35 23.34 -2.19
N GLY A 601 1.32 22.67 -1.69
CA GLY A 601 1.24 22.25 -0.28
C GLY A 601 2.40 21.34 0.13
N ASN A 602 2.78 20.39 -0.72
CA ASN A 602 3.92 19.50 -0.48
C ASN A 602 5.25 20.27 -0.45
N LEU A 603 5.43 21.27 -1.33
CA LEU A 603 6.60 22.14 -1.33
C LEU A 603 6.66 23.00 -0.06
N LEU A 604 5.55 23.60 0.34
CA LEU A 604 5.48 24.39 1.57
C LEU A 604 5.76 23.54 2.81
N GLN A 605 5.24 22.32 2.85
CA GLN A 605 5.55 21.39 3.94
C GLN A 605 7.04 21.02 4.00
N ALA A 606 7.64 20.74 2.84
CA ALA A 606 9.06 20.44 2.74
C ALA A 606 9.91 21.64 3.18
N THR A 607 9.55 22.86 2.75
CA THR A 607 10.22 24.09 3.14
C THR A 607 10.07 24.39 4.63
N SER A 608 8.89 24.18 5.19
CA SER A 608 8.61 24.32 6.62
C SER A 608 9.50 23.40 7.47
N ARG A 609 9.67 22.15 7.03
CA ARG A 609 10.56 21.19 7.69
C ARG A 609 12.04 21.60 7.56
N TRP A 610 12.42 22.06 6.39
CA TRP A 610 13.81 22.48 6.12
C TRP A 610 14.21 23.69 6.94
N LEU A 611 13.32 24.67 7.08
CA LEU A 611 13.54 25.90 7.83
C LEU A 611 13.31 25.75 9.34
N GLU A 612 12.68 24.66 9.77
CA GLU A 612 12.14 24.49 11.13
C GLU A 612 11.19 25.65 11.53
N GLN A 613 10.48 26.21 10.54
CA GLN A 613 9.55 27.33 10.70
C GLN A 613 8.15 26.96 10.22
N PRO A 614 7.08 27.37 10.92
CA PRO A 614 5.72 27.03 10.52
C PRO A 614 5.26 27.86 9.32
N ILE A 615 5.10 27.20 8.16
CA ILE A 615 4.45 27.75 6.96
C ILE A 615 3.04 27.16 6.88
N SER A 616 2.05 27.97 6.50
CA SER A 616 0.68 27.52 6.30
C SER A 616 0.60 26.56 5.11
N GLN A 617 0.05 25.37 5.35
CA GLN A 617 -0.19 24.37 4.29
C GLN A 617 -1.64 24.42 3.78
N LYS A 618 -2.44 25.36 4.31
CA LYS A 618 -3.82 25.50 3.89
C LYS A 618 -3.86 25.89 2.43
N LYS A 619 -4.57 25.10 1.61
CA LYS A 619 -4.83 25.43 0.22
C LYS A 619 -5.57 26.76 0.15
N GLN A 620 -4.96 27.73 -0.48
CA GLN A 620 -5.54 29.05 -0.71
C GLN A 620 -5.42 29.40 -2.18
N LEU A 621 -6.56 29.59 -2.82
CA LEU A 621 -6.66 30.04 -4.20
C LEU A 621 -7.08 31.51 -4.21
N ILE A 622 -6.43 32.33 -5.01
CA ILE A 622 -6.70 33.76 -5.12
C ILE A 622 -6.77 34.16 -6.59
N ALA A 623 -7.76 34.96 -6.95
CA ALA A 623 -7.83 35.54 -8.29
C ALA A 623 -6.76 36.62 -8.45
N PRO A 624 -6.22 36.84 -9.65
CA PRO A 624 -5.21 37.88 -9.91
C PRO A 624 -5.69 39.31 -9.57
N ASP A 625 -6.98 39.57 -9.69
CA ASP A 625 -7.63 40.84 -9.37
C ASP A 625 -8.20 40.95 -7.95
N ASP A 626 -7.92 39.92 -7.07
CA ASP A 626 -8.37 39.98 -5.69
C ASP A 626 -7.67 41.13 -4.94
N PRO A 627 -8.40 42.04 -4.26
CA PRO A 627 -7.81 43.18 -3.56
C PRO A 627 -6.78 42.79 -2.48
N ARG A 628 -6.80 41.54 -2.03
CA ARG A 628 -5.87 41.03 -1.03
C ARG A 628 -4.55 40.57 -1.61
N LEU A 629 -4.38 40.55 -2.95
CA LEU A 629 -3.20 40.01 -3.60
C LEU A 629 -1.92 40.70 -3.07
N GLY A 630 -1.93 42.01 -2.88
CA GLY A 630 -0.81 42.76 -2.33
C GLY A 630 -0.39 42.40 -0.89
N ASN A 631 -1.22 41.64 -0.15
CA ASN A 631 -0.88 41.20 1.20
C ASN A 631 0.02 39.95 1.20
N PHE A 632 0.22 39.30 0.07
CA PHE A 632 1.01 38.09 -0.04
C PHE A 632 2.36 38.37 -0.70
N PRO A 633 3.48 38.08 -0.03
CA PRO A 633 4.78 38.39 -0.61
C PRO A 633 5.13 37.48 -1.80
N ILE A 634 4.59 36.26 -1.82
CA ILE A 634 4.84 35.28 -2.86
C ILE A 634 3.54 34.63 -3.26
N VAL A 635 3.32 34.44 -4.56
CA VAL A 635 2.22 33.66 -5.11
C VAL A 635 2.76 32.58 -6.06
N PHE A 636 2.03 31.47 -6.14
CA PHE A 636 2.38 30.35 -7.02
C PHE A 636 1.41 30.26 -8.19
N LEU A 637 1.92 30.04 -9.39
CA LEU A 637 1.15 29.91 -10.61
C LEU A 637 1.65 28.71 -11.41
N HIS A 638 0.78 27.74 -11.67
CA HIS A 638 1.14 26.62 -12.54
C HIS A 638 -0.03 26.23 -13.43
N GLY A 639 0.24 25.59 -14.54
CA GLY A 639 -0.81 25.13 -15.42
C GLY A 639 -0.31 24.22 -16.54
N ARG A 640 -1.26 23.73 -17.31
CA ARG A 640 -1.02 22.77 -18.39
C ARG A 640 -1.61 23.20 -19.73
N SER A 641 -2.49 24.17 -19.74
CA SER A 641 -3.17 24.67 -20.94
C SER A 641 -2.89 26.15 -21.17
N SER A 642 -3.14 26.62 -22.37
CA SER A 642 -3.05 28.05 -22.69
C SER A 642 -4.05 28.84 -21.85
N PHE A 643 -3.71 30.06 -21.47
CA PHE A 643 -4.56 30.97 -20.73
C PHE A 643 -4.32 32.41 -21.15
N LYS A 644 -5.25 33.27 -20.75
CA LYS A 644 -5.16 34.70 -20.97
C LYS A 644 -5.78 35.42 -19.79
N PHE A 645 -5.12 36.48 -19.30
CA PHE A 645 -5.68 37.35 -18.29
C PHE A 645 -6.59 38.41 -18.86
N SER A 646 -7.62 38.81 -18.12
CA SER A 646 -8.41 39.99 -18.41
C SER A 646 -7.60 41.28 -18.27
N SER A 647 -8.15 42.40 -18.68
CA SER A 647 -7.47 43.69 -18.51
C SER A 647 -7.30 44.08 -17.05
N GLU A 648 -8.31 43.76 -16.22
CA GLU A 648 -8.34 44.00 -14.78
C GLU A 648 -7.31 43.14 -14.07
N GLU A 649 -7.25 41.86 -14.40
CA GLU A 649 -6.25 40.92 -13.83
C GLU A 649 -4.83 41.32 -14.21
N ARG A 650 -4.60 41.77 -15.47
CA ARG A 650 -3.27 42.26 -15.89
C ARG A 650 -2.84 43.47 -15.10
N GLN A 651 -3.75 44.46 -14.91
CA GLN A 651 -3.43 45.65 -14.14
C GLN A 651 -3.09 45.31 -12.68
N ALA A 652 -3.89 44.46 -12.06
CA ALA A 652 -3.66 44.04 -10.68
C ALA A 652 -2.32 43.27 -10.51
N LEU A 653 -1.96 42.42 -11.48
CA LEU A 653 -0.64 41.75 -11.49
C LEU A 653 0.51 42.74 -11.74
N ALA A 654 0.33 43.73 -12.58
CA ALA A 654 1.33 44.78 -12.77
C ALA A 654 1.55 45.57 -11.48
N ASP A 655 0.48 45.96 -10.79
CA ASP A 655 0.54 46.65 -9.52
C ASP A 655 1.21 45.77 -8.45
N TYR A 656 0.90 44.46 -8.41
CA TYR A 656 1.51 43.49 -7.50
C TYR A 656 3.03 43.35 -7.68
N LEU A 657 3.48 43.38 -8.96
CA LEU A 657 4.90 43.25 -9.30
C LEU A 657 5.65 44.61 -9.26
N SER A 658 4.95 45.72 -9.05
CA SER A 658 5.55 47.06 -9.01
C SER A 658 6.55 47.25 -7.85
N ASP A 659 7.31 48.31 -7.89
CA ASP A 659 8.27 48.66 -6.82
C ASP A 659 7.61 49.02 -5.48
N GLU A 660 6.30 49.40 -5.53
CA GLU A 660 5.57 49.71 -4.29
C GLU A 660 5.19 48.46 -3.50
N VAL A 661 4.82 47.36 -4.18
CA VAL A 661 4.35 46.12 -3.55
C VAL A 661 5.48 45.08 -3.49
N GLN A 662 6.29 45.04 -4.55
CA GLN A 662 7.43 44.12 -4.70
C GLN A 662 7.05 42.63 -4.61
N GLY A 663 5.85 42.27 -5.09
CA GLY A 663 5.39 40.88 -5.11
C GLY A 663 6.32 39.98 -5.91
N PHE A 664 6.27 38.69 -5.60
CA PHE A 664 7.08 37.65 -6.26
C PHE A 664 6.18 36.51 -6.79
N VAL A 665 6.40 36.11 -8.04
CA VAL A 665 5.66 34.99 -8.64
C VAL A 665 6.59 33.81 -8.89
N ILE A 666 6.20 32.64 -8.38
CA ILE A 666 6.82 31.37 -8.74
C ILE A 666 5.91 30.69 -9.76
N ALA A 667 6.45 30.32 -10.92
CA ALA A 667 5.66 29.68 -11.95
C ALA A 667 6.26 28.37 -12.45
N ASP A 668 5.39 27.43 -12.85
CA ASP A 668 5.78 26.09 -13.29
C ASP A 668 4.87 25.60 -14.44
N ALA A 669 5.49 25.07 -15.50
CA ALA A 669 4.76 24.40 -16.58
C ALA A 669 4.55 22.92 -16.24
N ILE A 670 3.35 22.53 -15.83
CA ILE A 670 2.99 21.15 -15.54
C ILE A 670 3.36 20.25 -16.73
N CYS A 671 4.09 19.16 -16.47
CA CYS A 671 4.63 18.24 -17.48
C CYS A 671 5.50 18.90 -18.56
N GLY A 672 6.00 20.09 -18.34
CA GLY A 672 6.76 20.86 -19.33
C GLY A 672 5.90 21.31 -20.53
N ASN A 673 4.63 21.62 -20.29
CA ASN A 673 3.68 21.98 -21.34
C ASN A 673 4.06 23.27 -22.04
N ARG A 674 4.17 23.19 -23.39
CA ARG A 674 4.62 24.33 -24.21
C ARG A 674 3.57 25.42 -24.40
N GLU A 675 2.29 25.06 -24.43
CA GLU A 675 1.20 26.02 -24.61
C GLU A 675 1.07 26.93 -23.40
N PHE A 676 1.09 26.32 -22.19
CA PHE A 676 1.14 27.09 -20.96
C PHE A 676 2.37 27.98 -20.88
N ALA A 677 3.56 27.44 -21.16
CA ALA A 677 4.80 28.19 -21.13
C ALA A 677 4.80 29.38 -22.10
N THR A 678 4.20 29.19 -23.25
CA THR A 678 4.05 30.27 -24.26
C THR A 678 3.09 31.35 -23.78
N SER A 679 1.93 30.95 -23.23
CA SER A 679 0.95 31.89 -22.67
C SER A 679 1.55 32.66 -21.51
N LEU A 680 2.23 31.98 -20.57
CA LEU A 680 2.85 32.62 -19.41
C LEU A 680 3.84 33.73 -19.85
N ARG A 681 4.77 33.39 -20.75
CA ARG A 681 5.76 34.36 -21.20
C ARG A 681 5.10 35.58 -21.88
N LYS A 682 4.05 35.34 -22.68
CA LYS A 682 3.30 36.41 -23.34
C LYS A 682 2.54 37.27 -22.34
N GLU A 683 1.75 36.66 -21.47
CA GLU A 683 0.92 37.37 -20.50
C GLU A 683 1.75 38.25 -19.55
N PHE A 684 2.94 37.78 -19.14
CA PHE A 684 3.81 38.54 -18.25
C PHE A 684 4.74 39.53 -18.97
N ALA A 685 5.14 39.28 -20.23
CA ALA A 685 5.94 40.23 -20.99
C ALA A 685 5.22 41.56 -21.25
N ASP A 686 3.91 41.50 -21.42
CA ASP A 686 3.07 42.66 -21.73
C ASP A 686 2.59 43.43 -20.49
N LEU A 687 2.89 42.89 -19.24
CA LEU A 687 2.43 43.51 -18.01
C LEU A 687 3.18 44.79 -17.65
N ILE A 688 4.52 44.78 -17.79
CA ILE A 688 5.40 45.88 -17.34
C ILE A 688 6.31 46.29 -18.50
N PRO A 689 6.22 47.51 -18.97
CA PRO A 689 7.10 48.04 -20.02
C PRO A 689 8.58 47.94 -19.58
N GLY A 690 9.42 47.40 -20.47
CA GLY A 690 10.87 47.27 -20.21
C GLY A 690 11.28 46.00 -19.46
N SER A 691 10.33 45.18 -18.98
CA SER A 691 10.66 43.88 -18.40
C SER A 691 11.19 42.90 -19.46
N ARG A 692 12.10 42.01 -19.06
CA ARG A 692 12.72 41.01 -19.94
C ARG A 692 12.71 39.65 -19.34
N TRP A 693 12.34 38.66 -20.15
CA TRP A 693 12.55 37.26 -19.84
C TRP A 693 13.97 36.85 -20.19
N GLU A 694 14.71 36.40 -19.21
CA GLU A 694 16.06 35.90 -19.41
C GLU A 694 16.25 34.57 -18.65
N ARG A 695 17.10 33.72 -19.19
CA ARG A 695 17.51 32.52 -18.44
C ARG A 695 18.26 32.95 -17.19
N ILE A 696 17.89 32.38 -16.04
CA ILE A 696 18.63 32.61 -14.79
C ILE A 696 20.00 31.93 -14.93
N PRO A 697 21.11 32.68 -14.80
CA PRO A 697 22.44 32.13 -15.00
C PRO A 697 22.85 31.15 -13.90
N ASP A 698 23.68 30.17 -14.23
CA ASP A 698 24.08 29.09 -13.32
C ASP A 698 24.84 29.61 -12.07
N ASN A 699 25.45 30.78 -12.13
CA ASN A 699 26.11 31.44 -10.99
C ASN A 699 25.19 32.35 -10.17
N HIS A 700 23.88 32.36 -10.47
CA HIS A 700 22.94 33.17 -9.70
C HIS A 700 22.79 32.63 -8.28
N PRO A 701 22.65 33.47 -7.24
CA PRO A 701 22.53 33.03 -5.85
C PRO A 701 21.45 31.96 -5.59
N LEU A 702 20.35 32.00 -6.35
CA LEU A 702 19.27 31.02 -6.32
C LEU A 702 19.75 29.59 -6.65
N MET A 703 20.79 29.45 -7.49
CA MET A 703 21.33 28.15 -7.92
C MET A 703 22.30 27.52 -6.88
N SER A 704 22.53 28.19 -5.77
CA SER A 704 23.52 27.80 -4.75
C SER A 704 22.89 27.64 -3.37
N ASP A 705 23.70 27.21 -2.42
CA ASP A 705 23.35 27.07 -1.00
C ASP A 705 23.40 28.39 -0.22
N ARG A 706 23.65 29.53 -0.90
CA ARG A 706 23.87 30.84 -0.29
C ARG A 706 22.79 31.26 0.71
N TYR A 707 21.53 30.92 0.46
CA TYR A 707 20.40 31.25 1.34
C TYR A 707 19.98 30.06 2.21
N ARG A 708 20.90 29.20 2.61
CA ARG A 708 20.63 27.92 3.31
C ARG A 708 19.83 26.91 2.48
N GLY A 709 19.87 27.01 1.16
CA GLY A 709 19.27 26.06 0.25
C GLY A 709 20.22 24.93 -0.14
N PHE A 710 20.16 24.54 -1.40
CA PHE A 710 20.92 23.44 -1.97
C PHE A 710 21.80 23.93 -3.11
N ASP A 711 22.98 23.31 -3.29
CA ASP A 711 23.72 23.41 -4.54
C ASP A 711 22.92 22.71 -5.65
N LEU A 712 22.49 23.47 -6.63
CA LEU A 712 21.71 23.02 -7.79
C LEU A 712 22.56 22.81 -9.04
N SER A 713 23.87 22.81 -8.94
CA SER A 713 24.78 22.64 -10.10
C SER A 713 24.52 21.33 -10.86
N LYS A 714 23.95 20.32 -10.17
CA LYS A 714 23.58 19.02 -10.74
C LYS A 714 22.22 18.58 -10.25
N VAL A 715 21.24 18.61 -11.14
CA VAL A 715 19.88 18.09 -10.94
C VAL A 715 19.53 17.11 -12.06
N SER A 716 18.71 16.12 -11.76
CA SER A 716 18.23 15.12 -12.73
C SER A 716 17.04 15.67 -13.50
N LEU A 717 17.25 16.01 -14.76
CA LEU A 717 16.19 16.30 -15.73
C LEU A 717 15.79 15.00 -16.44
N ARG A 718 14.52 14.64 -16.36
CA ARG A 718 13.91 13.45 -16.92
C ARG A 718 13.16 13.77 -18.19
N ARG A 719 13.34 12.97 -19.21
CA ARG A 719 12.60 13.05 -20.47
C ARG A 719 12.03 11.69 -20.81
N PRO A 720 10.71 11.55 -21.04
CA PRO A 720 10.13 10.30 -21.51
C PRO A 720 10.81 9.84 -22.82
N GLU A 721 11.15 8.57 -22.87
CA GLU A 721 11.64 7.91 -24.11
C GLU A 721 11.23 6.44 -24.14
N ARG A 722 11.39 5.80 -25.28
CA ARG A 722 11.27 4.36 -25.42
C ARG A 722 12.66 3.75 -25.44
N SER A 723 12.86 2.68 -24.67
CA SER A 723 14.10 1.89 -24.70
C SER A 723 14.23 1.11 -26.02
N SER A 724 15.40 0.50 -26.25
CA SER A 724 15.62 -0.44 -27.37
C SER A 724 14.64 -1.61 -27.40
N ASP A 725 14.11 -1.98 -26.24
CA ASP A 725 13.14 -3.08 -26.06
C ASP A 725 11.68 -2.60 -26.17
N ASP A 726 11.46 -1.39 -26.69
CA ASP A 726 10.16 -0.73 -26.83
C ASP A 726 9.39 -0.57 -25.49
N VAL A 727 10.14 -0.31 -24.40
CA VAL A 727 9.58 -0.07 -23.06
C VAL A 727 9.66 1.41 -22.73
N ALA A 728 8.58 1.96 -22.16
CA ALA A 728 8.56 3.34 -21.66
C ALA A 728 9.55 3.50 -20.52
N THR A 729 10.42 4.47 -20.64
CA THR A 729 11.47 4.79 -19.68
C THR A 729 11.75 6.29 -19.68
N PHE A 730 12.71 6.70 -18.88
CA PHE A 730 13.21 8.07 -18.88
C PHE A 730 14.67 8.11 -19.26
N ARG A 731 15.03 9.07 -20.10
CA ARG A 731 16.40 9.54 -20.17
C ARG A 731 16.63 10.55 -19.05
N GLU A 732 17.51 10.24 -18.13
CA GLU A 732 17.96 11.17 -17.10
C GLU A 732 19.23 11.88 -17.56
N THR A 733 19.24 13.20 -17.45
CA THR A 733 20.39 14.04 -17.78
C THR A 733 20.73 14.89 -16.55
N GLN A 734 21.95 14.80 -16.09
CA GLN A 734 22.47 15.69 -15.03
C GLN A 734 22.80 17.06 -15.65
N THR A 735 22.16 18.10 -15.12
CA THR A 735 22.31 19.48 -15.63
C THR A 735 22.05 20.48 -14.51
N SER A 736 22.42 21.75 -14.71
CA SER A 736 21.86 22.84 -13.90
C SER A 736 20.36 23.01 -14.22
N PRO A 737 19.53 23.47 -13.28
CA PRO A 737 18.12 23.72 -13.56
C PRO A 737 17.98 24.77 -14.68
N VAL A 738 17.04 24.52 -15.58
CA VAL A 738 16.64 25.52 -16.57
C VAL A 738 15.51 26.34 -15.96
N LEU A 739 15.86 27.50 -15.45
CA LEU A 739 14.91 28.48 -14.91
C LEU A 739 14.97 29.77 -15.71
N GLU A 740 13.83 30.39 -15.88
CA GLU A 740 13.68 31.70 -16.54
C GLU A 740 13.23 32.75 -15.52
N GLY A 741 13.76 33.91 -15.60
CA GLY A 741 13.41 35.03 -14.74
C GLY A 741 12.81 36.20 -15.54
N LEU A 742 11.77 36.82 -14.98
CA LEU A 742 11.31 38.15 -15.45
C LEU A 742 11.96 39.21 -14.55
N TRP A 743 12.77 40.05 -15.13
CA TRP A 743 13.49 41.11 -14.46
C TRP A 743 12.77 42.46 -14.65
N ILE A 744 12.58 43.16 -13.54
CA ILE A 744 11.95 44.48 -13.49
C ILE A 744 12.95 45.40 -12.76
N ASP A 745 13.49 46.40 -13.42
CA ASP A 745 14.47 47.36 -12.89
C ASP A 745 15.65 46.71 -12.15
N GLY A 746 16.09 45.53 -12.61
CA GLY A 746 17.18 44.78 -12.02
C GLY A 746 16.79 43.82 -10.88
N ARG A 747 15.52 43.81 -10.48
CA ARG A 747 14.95 42.89 -9.53
C ARG A 747 14.34 41.66 -10.24
N LEU A 748 14.64 40.47 -9.77
CA LEU A 748 13.99 39.24 -10.26
C LEU A 748 12.59 39.12 -9.63
N ALA A 749 11.55 39.38 -10.40
CA ALA A 749 10.18 39.46 -9.91
C ALA A 749 9.36 38.16 -10.17
N VAL A 750 9.73 37.40 -11.22
CA VAL A 750 9.10 36.13 -11.53
C VAL A 750 10.17 35.08 -11.78
N VAL A 751 10.03 33.90 -11.20
CA VAL A 751 10.83 32.71 -11.54
C VAL A 751 9.93 31.67 -12.15
N PHE A 752 10.27 31.24 -13.35
CA PHE A 752 9.52 30.25 -14.11
C PHE A 752 10.37 29.01 -14.44
N SER A 753 9.81 27.84 -14.15
CA SER A 753 10.33 26.57 -14.61
C SER A 753 9.58 26.10 -15.87
N PRO A 754 10.22 26.05 -17.05
CA PRO A 754 9.61 25.50 -18.25
C PRO A 754 9.54 23.97 -18.24
N TYR A 755 10.19 23.32 -17.29
CA TYR A 755 10.14 21.88 -17.03
C TYR A 755 9.44 21.63 -15.73
N ASP A 756 8.71 20.50 -15.66
CA ASP A 756 7.82 20.17 -14.57
C ASP A 756 8.52 20.14 -13.18
N LEU A 757 7.92 20.84 -12.25
CA LEU A 757 8.15 20.72 -10.82
C LEU A 757 6.92 20.11 -10.12
N SER A 758 5.73 20.51 -10.54
CA SER A 758 4.48 20.23 -9.87
C SER A 758 4.14 18.75 -9.80
N CYS A 759 4.23 18.01 -10.92
CA CYS A 759 3.99 16.57 -10.91
C CYS A 759 5.00 15.82 -10.05
N ALA A 760 6.26 16.23 -10.12
CA ALA A 760 7.32 15.66 -9.30
C ALA A 760 7.08 15.92 -7.81
N LEU A 761 6.58 17.10 -7.43
CA LEU A 761 6.21 17.46 -6.06
C LEU A 761 4.97 16.71 -5.54
N GLU A 762 4.10 16.24 -6.43
CA GLU A 762 2.98 15.35 -6.06
C GLU A 762 3.39 13.88 -5.89
N ASN A 763 4.67 13.53 -6.02
CA ASN A 763 5.20 12.18 -6.12
C ASN A 763 4.68 11.41 -7.35
N GLY A 764 4.30 12.12 -8.39
CA GLY A 764 3.89 11.56 -9.67
C GLY A 764 5.12 11.22 -10.53
N ASN A 765 5.55 9.95 -10.55
CA ASN A 765 6.49 9.45 -11.57
C ASN A 765 5.73 9.23 -12.88
N SER A 766 5.25 10.30 -13.51
CA SER A 766 4.51 10.19 -14.77
C SER A 766 5.46 9.89 -15.92
N LEU A 767 5.19 8.81 -16.65
CA LEU A 767 5.90 8.47 -17.90
C LEU A 767 5.59 9.45 -19.06
N GLU A 768 4.80 10.49 -18.82
CA GLU A 768 4.40 11.50 -19.82
C GLU A 768 5.09 12.85 -19.61
N CYS A 769 5.63 13.11 -18.43
CA CYS A 769 6.11 14.44 -18.05
C CYS A 769 7.60 14.63 -18.31
N VAL A 770 7.94 15.75 -18.94
CA VAL A 770 9.32 16.26 -19.01
C VAL A 770 9.56 17.17 -17.82
N GLY A 771 10.43 16.77 -16.89
CA GLY A 771 10.65 17.53 -15.67
C GLY A 771 11.78 16.97 -14.80
N TYR A 772 11.87 17.47 -13.58
CA TYR A 772 12.91 17.06 -12.64
C TYR A 772 12.51 15.84 -11.82
N SER A 773 13.50 15.17 -11.22
CA SER A 773 13.23 14.13 -10.22
C SER A 773 12.49 14.75 -9.02
N ALA A 774 11.71 13.96 -8.26
CA ALA A 774 10.98 14.48 -7.11
C ALA A 774 11.89 15.16 -6.07
N VAL A 775 13.08 14.61 -5.86
CA VAL A 775 14.07 15.16 -4.94
C VAL A 775 14.59 16.51 -5.45
N ASP A 776 14.90 16.59 -6.75
CA ASP A 776 15.47 17.81 -7.32
C ASP A 776 14.40 18.90 -7.55
N ALA A 777 13.16 18.52 -7.89
CA ALA A 777 12.03 19.46 -7.93
C ALA A 777 11.81 20.11 -6.55
N GLN A 778 11.92 19.32 -5.46
CA GLN A 778 11.82 19.84 -4.10
C GLN A 778 12.98 20.78 -3.77
N ARG A 779 14.23 20.44 -4.11
CA ARG A 779 15.41 21.28 -3.90
C ARG A 779 15.31 22.60 -4.66
N ILE A 780 14.90 22.54 -5.94
CA ILE A 780 14.69 23.73 -6.78
C ILE A 780 13.61 24.62 -6.17
N GLY A 781 12.44 24.05 -5.82
CA GLY A 781 11.34 24.80 -5.24
C GLY A 781 11.71 25.45 -3.89
N ILE A 782 12.43 24.73 -3.02
CA ILE A 782 12.93 25.30 -1.76
C ILE A 782 13.89 26.47 -2.02
N ASN A 783 14.85 26.33 -2.94
CA ASN A 783 15.77 27.41 -3.26
C ASN A 783 15.06 28.65 -3.79
N ILE A 784 14.05 28.49 -4.64
CA ILE A 784 13.24 29.61 -5.15
C ILE A 784 12.51 30.30 -4.00
N LEU A 785 11.87 29.54 -3.10
CA LEU A 785 11.20 30.09 -1.93
C LEU A 785 12.16 30.83 -1.00
N LEU A 786 13.33 30.25 -0.71
CA LEU A 786 14.32 30.86 0.14
C LEU A 786 14.87 32.15 -0.45
N TYR A 787 15.09 32.19 -1.76
CA TYR A 787 15.49 33.40 -2.47
C TYR A 787 14.40 34.49 -2.35
N ALA A 788 13.16 34.14 -2.64
CA ALA A 788 12.02 35.08 -2.59
C ALA A 788 11.77 35.63 -1.16
N LEU A 789 11.99 34.84 -0.13
CA LEU A 789 11.83 35.27 1.28
C LEU A 789 12.98 36.14 1.79
N GLN A 790 14.09 36.25 1.07
CA GLN A 790 15.25 37.11 1.42
C GLN A 790 15.19 38.49 0.73
N MET A 791 14.28 38.62 -0.23
CA MET A 791 14.03 39.88 -0.89
C MET A 791 13.07 40.74 -0.08
#